data_af6428eea1ff887ec6e8f89d6f0bb881
#
_entry.id   af6428eea1ff887ec6e8f89d6f0bb881
#
_cell.length_a   1.000
_cell.length_b   1.000
_cell.length_c   1.000
_cell.angle_alpha   90.00
_cell.angle_beta   90.00
_cell.angle_gamma   90.00
#
_symmetry.space_group_name_H-M   'P 1'
#
loop_
_entity.id
_entity.type
_entity.pdbx_description
1 polymer ?
#
loop_
_entity_poly.entity_id
_entity_poly.type
_entity_poly.pdbx_seq_one_letter_code
_entity_poly.pdbx_strand_id
1 'polypeptide(L)'
;MSLKPRVVDFDETWNKLLTTIKAVVMLEYVERATWNDRFSDIYALCVYPPLGERLYTETKIFXXXXXXXXXXRVLESEEQVLVMYHRYWEEYSKGADYMDCLYRYLNTQFIKKNKLTEADLQYGYGGVDMNEPLMEIGEXXXXXXXXXXXXXXXXXXXXXXXXXXXXDRGGEDPNQKVIHGVINSFVHVEQYKKKFPLKFYQEIFESPFLTETGEYYKQEASNLLQESICAQYMEKVLGRLKDEEIRCRKYLHPSSYTKVIHECQQRMVADHLQFLHAECHNIIRQEKKNDMANMYVLLRAVSTGLPHMIQELQNHIHDEGLRATSNLTQENMPTLFVESVLEVHGKFVQLINTVLNGDQHFMSALDKXXXXXXXXXXXXXXXXXXXXXXXXXXXXXXXXXXXXXXXXXXXXXXXXXXXXXXXXXXXXXXXXXXXXXXXXXXXXXXXXXXXXXXXXXXXXQACGYEFTSKLHRMYTDMSVSADLNNKFNNFIKNQDTVIDLGISFQIYVLQAGAWPLTQAPSSTFAIPQELEKSVQMFELFYSQHFSGRKLTWLHYLCTGEVKMNYLGKPYVAMVTTYQMAVLLAFNNSETVSYKELQDSTQMNEKELTKTIKSLLDVKMINHDSEKEDIDAESSFSLNMNFSSKRTKFKITTSMQKDTPQEMEQTRSAVDEDRKMYLQAAIVRIMKARKVLRHNALIQEVISQSRARFNPSISMIKKCIEVLIDKQYIERSQASADEYSYVA
;
A
#
# COMPACT_ATOMS: atom_id res chain seq x y z
N MET A 1 59.52 -22.79 -41.49
CA MET A 1 58.79 -23.52 -42.54
C MET A 1 57.34 -23.23 -42.44
N SER A 2 56.70 -22.76 -43.54
CA SER A 2 55.24 -22.57 -43.54
C SER A 2 54.61 -23.79 -44.25
N LEU A 3 53.54 -24.28 -43.63
CA LEU A 3 52.74 -25.34 -44.21
C LEU A 3 51.91 -24.74 -45.34
N LYS A 4 51.96 -25.32 -46.50
CA LYS A 4 51.13 -24.87 -47.62
C LYS A 4 49.71 -25.26 -47.41
N PRO A 5 48.78 -24.38 -47.77
CA PRO A 5 47.36 -24.77 -47.66
C PRO A 5 47.03 -25.93 -48.57
N ARG A 6 46.12 -26.79 -48.16
CA ARG A 6 45.63 -27.89 -48.97
C ARG A 6 44.94 -27.31 -50.21
N VAL A 7 45.38 -27.79 -51.44
CA VAL A 7 44.71 -27.43 -52.67
C VAL A 7 43.42 -28.19 -52.78
N VAL A 8 42.28 -27.46 -52.90
CA VAL A 8 40.94 -28.03 -52.88
C VAL A 8 40.25 -27.80 -54.21
N ASP A 9 39.83 -28.87 -54.88
CA ASP A 9 38.90 -28.79 -56.01
C ASP A 9 37.48 -28.64 -55.45
N PHE A 10 36.86 -27.50 -55.68
CA PHE A 10 35.54 -27.21 -55.12
C PHE A 10 34.47 -28.21 -55.53
N ASP A 11 34.44 -28.53 -56.87
CA ASP A 11 33.37 -29.42 -57.36
C ASP A 11 33.47 -30.80 -56.78
N GLU A 12 34.63 -31.36 -56.63
CA GLU A 12 34.90 -32.68 -56.06
C GLU A 12 34.50 -32.66 -54.54
N THR A 13 34.96 -31.67 -53.83
CA THR A 13 34.70 -31.49 -52.40
C THR A 13 33.23 -31.29 -52.16
N TRP A 14 32.57 -30.45 -52.97
CA TRP A 14 31.15 -30.16 -52.85
C TRP A 14 30.31 -31.43 -53.06
N ASN A 15 30.66 -32.27 -54.03
CA ASN A 15 29.93 -33.50 -54.27
C ASN A 15 29.95 -34.44 -53.05
N LYS A 16 31.11 -34.54 -52.39
CA LYS A 16 31.26 -35.31 -51.14
C LYS A 16 30.44 -34.71 -50.02
N LEU A 17 30.55 -33.39 -49.86
CA LEU A 17 29.81 -32.67 -48.82
C LEU A 17 28.31 -32.75 -49.04
N LEU A 18 27.86 -32.62 -50.27
CA LEU A 18 26.43 -32.69 -50.62
C LEU A 18 25.83 -34.03 -50.20
N THR A 19 26.53 -35.12 -50.40
CA THR A 19 26.09 -36.46 -49.98
C THR A 19 25.92 -36.49 -48.47
N THR A 20 26.86 -35.93 -47.74
CA THR A 20 26.80 -35.87 -46.25
C THR A 20 25.69 -34.97 -45.74
N ILE A 21 25.53 -33.75 -46.30
CA ILE A 21 24.49 -32.82 -45.81
C ILE A 21 23.09 -33.32 -46.14
N LYS A 22 22.91 -34.09 -47.23
CA LYS A 22 21.63 -34.74 -47.50
C LYS A 22 21.26 -35.71 -46.36
N ALA A 23 22.26 -36.48 -45.90
CA ALA A 23 22.06 -37.41 -44.77
C ALA A 23 21.79 -36.64 -43.47
N VAL A 24 22.51 -35.56 -43.21
CA VAL A 24 22.36 -34.75 -42.00
C VAL A 24 20.95 -34.14 -41.91
N VAL A 25 20.48 -33.56 -43.02
CA VAL A 25 19.14 -32.93 -43.08
C VAL A 25 18.03 -33.95 -42.86
N MET A 26 18.24 -35.18 -43.36
CA MET A 26 17.25 -36.29 -43.19
C MET A 26 17.42 -37.04 -41.87
N LEU A 27 18.31 -36.61 -40.99
CA LEU A 27 18.66 -37.22 -39.73
C LEU A 27 19.11 -38.69 -39.88
N GLU A 28 19.74 -39.00 -41.01
CA GLU A 28 20.37 -40.29 -41.25
C GLU A 28 21.71 -40.32 -40.55
N TYR A 29 22.12 -41.51 -40.14
CA TYR A 29 23.39 -41.72 -39.45
C TYR A 29 24.56 -41.34 -40.36
N VAL A 30 25.50 -40.55 -39.81
CA VAL A 30 26.75 -40.19 -40.43
C VAL A 30 27.89 -40.66 -39.54
N GLU A 31 28.79 -41.47 -40.08
CA GLU A 31 29.95 -41.99 -39.34
C GLU A 31 30.79 -40.80 -38.83
N ARG A 32 31.37 -40.96 -37.65
CA ARG A 32 32.21 -39.95 -37.04
C ARG A 32 33.37 -39.56 -37.92
N ALA A 33 33.99 -40.54 -38.60
CA ALA A 33 35.09 -40.30 -39.54
C ALA A 33 34.65 -39.44 -40.71
N THR A 34 33.48 -39.77 -41.30
CA THR A 34 32.89 -39.00 -42.41
C THR A 34 32.58 -37.55 -41.95
N TRP A 35 31.97 -37.41 -40.76
CA TRP A 35 31.65 -36.11 -40.18
C TRP A 35 32.92 -35.26 -40.05
N ASN A 36 33.99 -35.83 -39.49
CA ASN A 36 35.26 -35.14 -39.31
C ASN A 36 35.90 -34.74 -40.63
N ASP A 37 35.83 -35.64 -41.61
CA ASP A 37 36.34 -35.37 -42.96
C ASP A 37 35.61 -34.19 -43.60
N ARG A 38 34.29 -34.15 -43.51
CA ARG A 38 33.49 -33.07 -44.08
C ARG A 38 33.74 -31.77 -43.31
N PHE A 39 33.91 -31.84 -42.00
CA PHE A 39 34.24 -30.70 -41.15
C PHE A 39 35.59 -30.09 -41.64
N SER A 40 36.58 -30.94 -41.91
CA SER A 40 37.88 -30.53 -42.44
C SER A 40 37.77 -29.95 -43.87
N ASP A 41 36.93 -30.55 -44.71
CA ASP A 41 36.66 -30.07 -46.07
C ASP A 41 36.11 -28.65 -46.06
N ILE A 42 35.16 -28.37 -45.15
CA ILE A 42 34.58 -27.03 -45.00
C ILE A 42 35.66 -26.03 -44.55
N TYR A 43 36.50 -26.44 -43.60
CA TYR A 43 37.63 -25.59 -43.18
C TYR A 43 38.56 -25.25 -44.35
N ALA A 44 38.91 -26.27 -45.15
CA ALA A 44 39.79 -26.11 -46.29
C ALA A 44 39.21 -25.14 -47.33
N LEU A 45 37.91 -25.22 -47.57
CA LEU A 45 37.22 -24.30 -48.48
C LEU A 45 37.19 -22.87 -47.92
N CYS A 46 37.02 -22.72 -46.61
CA CYS A 46 36.92 -21.39 -45.96
C CYS A 46 38.26 -20.66 -45.90
N VAL A 47 39.40 -21.35 -46.03
CA VAL A 47 40.74 -20.73 -46.06
C VAL A 47 40.87 -19.81 -47.26
N TYR A 48 40.20 -20.08 -48.35
CA TYR A 48 40.15 -19.25 -49.56
C TYR A 48 38.83 -18.51 -49.63
N PRO A 49 38.78 -17.19 -49.39
CA PRO A 49 37.50 -16.48 -49.35
C PRO A 49 36.56 -16.70 -50.54
N PRO A 50 37.04 -16.72 -51.81
CA PRO A 50 36.10 -16.99 -52.90
C PRO A 50 35.45 -18.37 -52.84
N LEU A 51 36.18 -19.39 -52.35
CA LEU A 51 35.61 -20.73 -52.18
C LEU A 51 34.64 -20.78 -51.04
N GLY A 52 34.88 -20.03 -49.97
CA GLY A 52 33.94 -19.89 -48.83
C GLY A 52 32.64 -19.25 -49.28
N GLU A 53 32.72 -18.20 -50.09
CA GLU A 53 31.55 -17.53 -50.67
C GLU A 53 30.76 -18.51 -51.57
N ARG A 54 31.45 -19.26 -52.38
CA ARG A 54 30.84 -20.26 -53.27
C ARG A 54 30.16 -21.36 -52.45
N LEU A 55 30.81 -21.82 -51.38
CA LEU A 55 30.23 -22.83 -50.49
C LEU A 55 28.94 -22.31 -49.85
N TYR A 56 28.95 -21.06 -49.39
CA TYR A 56 27.75 -20.44 -48.79
C TYR A 56 26.61 -20.40 -49.82
N THR A 57 26.90 -19.95 -51.06
CA THR A 57 25.88 -19.84 -52.10
C THR A 57 25.31 -21.21 -52.47
N GLU A 58 26.17 -22.23 -52.67
CA GLU A 58 25.72 -23.57 -53.02
C GLU A 58 24.92 -24.23 -51.89
N THR A 59 25.33 -24.02 -50.65
CA THR A 59 24.60 -24.56 -49.49
C THR A 59 23.22 -23.88 -49.36
N LYS A 60 23.16 -22.58 -49.58
CA LYS A 60 21.91 -21.84 -49.55
C LYS A 60 20.95 -22.36 -50.64
N ILE A 61 21.42 -22.62 -51.83
CA ILE A 61 20.65 -23.18 -52.95
C ILE A 61 20.10 -24.57 -52.53
N PHE A 62 20.92 -25.37 -51.95
CA PHE A 62 20.52 -26.68 -51.44
C PHE A 62 19.39 -26.56 -50.40
N UNK A 63 19.57 -25.79 -49.57
CA UNK A 63 18.66 -25.62 -48.49
C UNK A 63 17.28 -25.12 -48.93
N UNK A 64 17.23 -24.37 -49.96
CA UNK A 64 16.00 -23.85 -50.54
C UNK A 64 15.24 -24.94 -51.32
N UNK A 65 16.02 -25.74 -51.85
CA UNK A 65 15.50 -26.86 -52.56
C UNK A 65 14.94 -27.94 -51.60
N UNK A 66 15.49 -28.12 -50.62
CA UNK A 66 15.11 -29.04 -49.62
C UNK A 66 13.84 -28.58 -48.91
N UNK A 67 13.64 -27.33 -48.66
CA UNK A 67 12.51 -26.75 -48.04
C UNK A 67 11.27 -26.73 -48.98
N UNK A 68 11.53 -26.66 -50.15
CA UNK A 68 10.50 -26.66 -51.18
C UNK A 68 9.93 -28.06 -51.35
N UNK A 69 10.71 -28.91 -51.26
CA UNK A 69 10.37 -30.32 -51.30
C UNK A 69 9.59 -30.77 -50.07
N UNK A 70 9.81 -30.38 -49.04
CA UNK A 70 9.14 -30.62 -47.78
C UNK A 70 7.77 -29.93 -47.69
N UNK A 71 7.66 -28.86 -48.17
CA UNK A 71 6.44 -28.11 -48.27
C UNK A 71 5.43 -28.70 -49.27
N UNK A 72 5.87 -29.30 -50.12
CA UNK A 72 5.11 -29.92 -51.14
C UNK A 72 4.51 -31.18 -50.65
N ARG A 73 5.19 -32.02 -49.85
CA ARG A 73 4.72 -33.26 -49.23
C ARG A 73 3.67 -32.98 -48.16
N VAL A 74 3.89 -31.97 -47.37
CA VAL A 74 2.96 -31.54 -46.33
C VAL A 74 1.61 -31.18 -46.94
N LEU A 75 1.62 -30.37 -47.99
CA LEU A 75 0.38 -29.92 -48.63
C LEU A 75 -0.39 -31.09 -49.29
N GLU A 76 0.34 -32.08 -49.78
CA GLU A 76 -0.29 -33.27 -50.38
C GLU A 76 -0.96 -34.19 -49.37
N SER A 77 -0.62 -34.06 -48.10
CA SER A 77 -1.17 -34.93 -47.03
C SER A 77 -2.62 -34.61 -46.63
N GLU A 78 -3.17 -33.51 -47.10
CA GLU A 78 -4.57 -33.09 -46.93
C GLU A 78 -5.00 -33.01 -45.46
N GLU A 79 -5.73 -34.01 -44.94
CA GLU A 79 -6.26 -34.01 -43.57
C GLU A 79 -5.16 -34.08 -42.49
N GLN A 80 -3.97 -34.51 -42.84
CA GLN A 80 -2.85 -34.70 -41.92
C GLN A 80 -1.79 -33.61 -42.06
N VAL A 81 -2.17 -32.47 -42.58
CA VAL A 81 -1.25 -31.34 -42.83
C VAL A 81 -0.46 -30.96 -41.57
N LEU A 82 -1.13 -30.77 -40.44
CA LEU A 82 -0.47 -30.40 -39.20
C LEU A 82 0.47 -31.46 -38.68
N VAL A 83 0.06 -32.73 -38.73
CA VAL A 83 0.87 -33.89 -38.27
C VAL A 83 2.12 -34.01 -39.14
N MET A 84 1.97 -33.93 -40.46
CA MET A 84 3.09 -34.01 -41.38
C MET A 84 4.01 -32.82 -41.27
N TYR A 85 3.46 -31.62 -41.17
CA TYR A 85 4.26 -30.41 -40.97
C TYR A 85 5.08 -30.52 -39.67
N HIS A 86 4.46 -30.94 -38.57
CA HIS A 86 5.12 -31.08 -37.27
C HIS A 86 6.29 -32.06 -37.36
N ARG A 87 6.04 -33.24 -38.00
CA ARG A 87 7.07 -34.27 -38.19
C ARG A 87 8.25 -33.72 -38.97
N TYR A 88 7.96 -33.14 -40.13
CA TYR A 88 9.04 -32.58 -41.00
C TYR A 88 9.76 -31.41 -40.31
N TRP A 89 9.02 -30.59 -39.57
CA TRP A 89 9.64 -29.47 -38.84
C TRP A 89 10.60 -29.97 -37.78
N GLU A 90 10.20 -30.98 -37.00
CA GLU A 90 11.08 -31.56 -35.97
C GLU A 90 12.36 -32.09 -36.58
N GLU A 91 12.24 -32.85 -37.68
CA GLU A 91 13.40 -33.38 -38.40
C GLU A 91 14.27 -32.27 -38.98
N TYR A 92 13.65 -31.33 -39.65
CA TYR A 92 14.35 -30.19 -40.30
C TYR A 92 15.06 -29.31 -39.26
N SER A 93 14.44 -28.98 -38.18
CA SER A 93 15.05 -28.13 -37.16
C SER A 93 16.24 -28.78 -36.49
N LYS A 94 16.16 -30.10 -36.23
CA LYS A 94 17.31 -30.85 -35.71
C LYS A 94 18.42 -30.95 -36.77
N GLY A 95 18.05 -31.16 -38.03
CA GLY A 95 18.97 -31.20 -39.14
C GLY A 95 19.69 -29.86 -39.30
N ALA A 96 18.94 -28.76 -39.14
CA ALA A 96 19.49 -27.41 -39.19
C ALA A 96 20.52 -27.16 -38.09
N ASP A 97 20.28 -27.66 -36.91
CA ASP A 97 21.21 -27.55 -35.77
C ASP A 97 22.50 -28.33 -36.08
N TYR A 98 22.38 -29.54 -36.63
CA TYR A 98 23.53 -30.35 -37.02
C TYR A 98 24.30 -29.70 -38.17
N MET A 99 23.59 -29.12 -39.13
CA MET A 99 24.22 -28.37 -40.24
C MET A 99 25.04 -27.19 -39.72
N ASP A 100 24.46 -26.47 -38.76
CA ASP A 100 25.15 -25.31 -38.13
C ASP A 100 26.45 -25.76 -37.47
N CYS A 101 26.43 -26.89 -36.77
CA CYS A 101 27.62 -27.48 -36.14
C CYS A 101 28.66 -27.88 -37.19
N LEU A 102 28.22 -28.55 -38.25
CA LEU A 102 29.13 -28.98 -39.33
C LEU A 102 29.77 -27.81 -40.04
N TYR A 103 29.01 -26.72 -40.24
CA TYR A 103 29.45 -25.52 -40.96
C TYR A 103 30.07 -24.46 -40.01
N ARG A 104 30.52 -24.86 -38.86
CA ARG A 104 31.08 -23.94 -37.85
C ARG A 104 32.17 -23.03 -38.40
N TYR A 105 33.09 -23.58 -39.21
CA TYR A 105 34.17 -22.77 -39.77
C TYR A 105 33.65 -21.76 -40.81
N LEU A 106 32.66 -22.13 -41.62
CA LEU A 106 32.02 -21.17 -42.51
C LEU A 106 31.37 -20.04 -41.74
N ASN A 107 30.66 -20.38 -40.65
CA ASN A 107 30.01 -19.37 -39.78
C ASN A 107 31.01 -18.40 -39.21
N THR A 108 32.15 -18.88 -38.67
CA THR A 108 33.11 -18.04 -37.95
C THR A 108 34.12 -17.36 -38.89
N GLN A 109 34.61 -18.08 -39.94
CA GLN A 109 35.68 -17.58 -40.78
C GLN A 109 35.17 -16.76 -41.97
N PHE A 110 33.96 -17.04 -42.47
CA PHE A 110 33.44 -16.31 -43.64
C PHE A 110 32.25 -15.42 -43.25
N ILE A 111 31.21 -15.99 -42.64
CA ILE A 111 29.94 -15.28 -42.42
C ILE A 111 30.12 -14.15 -41.41
N LYS A 112 30.66 -14.44 -40.22
CA LYS A 112 30.84 -13.43 -39.18
C LYS A 112 31.81 -12.34 -39.59
N LYS A 113 32.91 -12.71 -40.32
CA LYS A 113 33.89 -11.74 -40.75
C LYS A 113 33.38 -10.80 -41.82
N ASN A 114 32.45 -11.24 -42.66
CA ASN A 114 31.92 -10.46 -43.78
C ASN A 114 30.53 -9.93 -43.54
N LYS A 115 29.95 -10.20 -42.38
CA LYS A 115 28.59 -9.73 -42.02
C LYS A 115 28.62 -8.24 -41.76
N LEU A 116 27.76 -7.51 -42.47
CA LEU A 116 27.66 -6.06 -42.33
C LEU A 116 26.84 -5.73 -41.09
N THR A 117 27.28 -4.76 -40.31
CA THR A 117 26.51 -4.25 -39.18
C THR A 117 25.36 -3.40 -39.70
N GLU A 118 24.37 -3.13 -38.82
CA GLU A 118 23.27 -2.23 -39.16
C GLU A 118 23.81 -0.85 -39.53
N ALA A 119 24.86 -0.39 -38.84
CA ALA A 119 25.50 0.89 -39.12
C ALA A 119 26.11 0.89 -40.53
N ASP A 120 26.76 -0.22 -40.90
CA ASP A 120 27.35 -0.34 -42.24
C ASP A 120 26.28 -0.27 -43.34
N LEU A 121 25.15 -0.94 -43.12
CA LEU A 121 24.04 -0.92 -44.08
C LEU A 121 23.40 0.47 -44.15
N GLN A 122 23.30 1.15 -43.03
CA GLN A 122 22.72 2.52 -42.95
C GLN A 122 23.60 3.52 -43.70
N TYR A 123 24.94 3.35 -43.66
CA TYR A 123 25.88 4.25 -44.33
C TYR A 123 26.19 3.81 -45.76
N GLY A 124 25.54 2.74 -46.27
CA GLY A 124 25.69 2.30 -47.63
C GLY A 124 27.00 1.61 -47.95
N TYR A 125 27.65 1.02 -46.96
CA TYR A 125 28.94 0.32 -47.18
C TYR A 125 28.78 -1.08 -47.78
N GLY A 126 27.56 -1.51 -48.07
CA GLY A 126 27.30 -2.79 -48.71
C GLY A 126 27.54 -2.72 -50.22
N GLY A 127 28.13 -3.77 -50.79
CA GLY A 127 28.29 -3.89 -52.22
C GLY A 127 26.95 -4.00 -52.94
N VAL A 128 26.94 -3.71 -54.23
CA VAL A 128 25.70 -3.70 -55.04
C VAL A 128 25.02 -5.06 -55.07
N ASP A 129 25.79 -6.15 -54.87
CA ASP A 129 25.27 -7.52 -54.95
C ASP A 129 24.76 -8.07 -53.63
N MET A 130 24.82 -7.29 -52.54
CA MET A 130 24.40 -7.78 -51.23
C MET A 130 22.98 -7.33 -50.88
N ASN A 131 21.99 -7.74 -51.67
CA ASN A 131 20.59 -7.49 -51.42
C ASN A 131 20.07 -8.31 -50.24
N GLU A 132 20.78 -9.36 -49.85
CA GLU A 132 20.43 -10.21 -48.72
C GLU A 132 21.61 -10.25 -47.74
N PRO A 133 21.33 -10.04 -46.41
CA PRO A 133 22.41 -10.13 -45.43
C PRO A 133 22.94 -11.57 -45.30
N LEU A 134 24.23 -11.70 -45.03
CA LEU A 134 24.82 -13.01 -44.71
C LEU A 134 24.27 -13.52 -43.39
N MET A 135 23.92 -14.79 -43.35
CA MET A 135 23.39 -15.47 -42.18
C MET A 135 24.19 -16.70 -41.83
N GLU A 136 24.40 -16.94 -40.56
CA GLU A 136 24.98 -18.21 -40.12
C GLU A 136 24.09 -19.35 -40.64
N ILE A 137 24.68 -20.50 -40.91
CA ILE A 137 23.98 -21.61 -41.59
C ILE A 137 22.71 -22.03 -40.81
N GLY A 138 22.81 -22.08 -39.53
CA GLY A 138 21.65 -22.39 -38.69
C GLY A 138 20.50 -21.40 -38.85
N GLU A 139 20.86 -20.16 -38.97
CA GLU A 139 19.90 -19.07 -39.21
C GLU A 139 19.31 -19.11 -40.62
N UNK A 140 20.03 -19.44 -41.54
CA UNK A 140 19.68 -19.55 -42.94
C UNK A 140 18.71 -20.66 -43.18
N UNK A 141 18.88 -21.68 -42.43
CA UNK A 141 18.02 -22.80 -42.45
C UNK A 141 16.69 -22.43 -41.86
N UNK A 142 16.60 -21.65 -40.86
CA UNK A 142 15.40 -21.12 -40.25
C UNK A 142 14.74 -20.10 -41.16
N UNK A 143 15.49 -19.28 -41.87
CA UNK A 143 15.05 -18.24 -42.78
C UNK A 143 14.41 -18.84 -44.03
N UNK A 144 15.04 -19.89 -44.41
CA UNK A 144 14.55 -20.62 -45.56
C UNK A 144 13.22 -21.36 -45.23
N UNK A 145 13.06 -21.83 -44.14
CA UNK A 145 11.83 -22.38 -43.63
C UNK A 145 10.75 -21.31 -43.44
N UNK A 146 11.07 -20.15 -43.08
CA UNK A 146 10.22 -19.01 -42.92
C UNK A 146 9.64 -18.51 -44.26
N UNK A 147 10.45 -18.59 -45.14
CA UNK A 147 10.13 -18.19 -46.51
C UNK A 147 9.22 -19.24 -47.17
N UNK A 148 9.50 -20.38 -46.92
CA UNK A 148 8.70 -21.47 -47.43
C UNK A 148 7.37 -21.61 -46.67
N UNK A 149 7.34 -21.35 -45.45
CA UNK A 149 6.18 -21.35 -44.61
C UNK A 149 5.25 -20.18 -44.94
N UNK A 150 5.78 -19.10 -45.21
CA UNK A 150 5.08 -17.87 -45.55
C UNK A 150 4.41 -17.92 -46.92
N UNK A 151 5.04 -18.69 -47.66
CA UNK A 151 4.55 -18.75 -49.02
C UNK A 151 3.41 -19.80 -49.13
N UNK A 152 3.44 -20.85 -48.68
CA UNK A 152 2.43 -21.83 -48.99
C UNK A 152 1.86 -22.49 -47.74
N UNK A 153 2.53 -22.82 -46.90
CA UNK A 153 2.22 -23.62 -45.75
C UNK A 153 1.54 -22.78 -44.62
N UNK A 154 1.76 -21.66 -44.57
CA UNK A 154 1.28 -20.78 -43.50
C UNK A 154 -0.24 -20.60 -43.48
N UNK A 155 -0.76 -20.53 -44.52
CA UNK A 155 -2.20 -20.34 -44.63
C UNK A 155 -2.96 -21.62 -44.22
N UNK A 156 -2.42 -22.58 -44.60
CA UNK A 156 -2.95 -23.90 -44.29
C UNK A 156 -2.69 -24.27 -42.82
N UNK A 157 -1.66 -23.99 -42.41
CA UNK A 157 -1.22 -24.26 -41.08
C UNK A 157 -1.97 -23.37 -40.07
N UNK A 158 -2.23 -22.19 -40.37
CA UNK A 158 -2.96 -21.26 -39.55
C UNK A 158 -4.46 -21.61 -39.48
N UNK A 159 -4.92 -22.06 -40.52
CA UNK A 159 -6.31 -22.44 -40.59
C UNK A 159 -6.54 -23.74 -39.84
N UNK A 160 -5.67 -24.53 -39.97
CA UNK A 160 -5.65 -25.78 -39.30
C UNK A 160 -5.39 -25.65 -37.81
N UNK A 161 -4.63 -24.82 -37.43
CA UNK A 161 -4.32 -24.53 -36.03
C UNK A 161 -5.49 -23.85 -35.33
N UNK A 162 -6.14 -23.01 -35.98
CA UNK A 162 -7.30 -22.30 -35.49
C UNK A 162 -8.54 -23.23 -35.38
N UNK A 163 -8.55 -24.12 -36.27
CA UNK A 163 -9.61 -25.09 -36.25
C UNK A 163 -9.38 -26.12 -35.11
N UNK A 164 -8.30 -26.42 -34.88
CA UNK A 164 -7.88 -27.30 -33.81
C UNK A 164 -8.09 -26.63 -32.44
N UNK A 165 -7.92 -25.45 -32.29
CA UNK A 165 -8.18 -24.71 -31.09
C UNK A 165 -9.73 -24.53 -30.87
N UNK A 166 -10.44 -24.40 -31.81
CA UNK A 166 -11.88 -24.33 -31.77
C UNK A 166 -12.52 -25.70 -31.48
N UNK A 167 -11.97 -26.65 -31.90
CA UNK A 167 -12.26 -28.00 -31.58
C UNK A 167 -11.99 -28.28 -30.11
N ASP A 168 -11.00 -27.87 -29.44
CA ASP A 168 -10.71 -27.97 -27.99
C ASP A 168 -11.79 -27.26 -27.16
N ARG A 169 -12.16 -26.10 -27.57
CA ARG A 169 -13.21 -25.32 -26.89
C ARG A 169 -14.54 -26.08 -26.87
N GLY A 170 -14.78 -26.84 -27.90
CA GLY A 170 -16.00 -27.68 -28.01
C GLY A 170 -15.95 -28.98 -27.22
N GLY A 171 -14.88 -29.22 -26.51
CA GLY A 171 -14.74 -30.44 -25.70
C GLY A 171 -13.93 -31.54 -26.32
N GLU A 172 -13.44 -31.37 -27.55
CA GLU A 172 -12.59 -32.35 -28.20
C GLU A 172 -11.16 -32.25 -27.59
N ASP A 173 -10.39 -33.31 -27.79
CA ASP A 173 -9.01 -33.39 -27.26
C ASP A 173 -8.03 -33.54 -28.43
N PRO A 174 -7.70 -32.43 -29.14
CA PRO A 174 -6.75 -32.54 -30.26
C PRO A 174 -5.35 -32.89 -29.78
N ASN A 175 -4.49 -33.25 -30.71
CA ASN A 175 -3.12 -33.67 -30.42
C ASN A 175 -2.31 -32.45 -29.96
N GLN A 176 -2.11 -32.33 -28.65
CA GLN A 176 -1.42 -31.18 -28.01
C GLN A 176 0.00 -31.01 -28.54
N LYS A 177 0.74 -32.12 -28.66
CA LYS A 177 2.14 -32.10 -29.07
C LYS A 177 2.29 -31.53 -30.48
N VAL A 178 1.41 -31.98 -31.39
CA VAL A 178 1.44 -31.51 -32.80
C VAL A 178 1.10 -30.04 -32.88
N ILE A 179 0.00 -29.61 -32.23
CA ILE A 179 -0.45 -28.23 -32.32
C ILE A 179 0.58 -27.28 -31.69
N HIS A 180 1.06 -27.62 -30.49
CA HIS A 180 2.09 -26.84 -29.82
C HIS A 180 3.37 -26.75 -30.65
N GLY A 181 3.79 -27.89 -31.24
CA GLY A 181 4.98 -27.94 -32.07
C GLY A 181 4.88 -27.06 -33.32
N VAL A 182 3.71 -27.09 -33.97
CA VAL A 182 3.48 -26.24 -35.16
C VAL A 182 3.52 -24.75 -34.77
N ILE A 183 2.81 -24.40 -33.72
CA ILE A 183 2.76 -22.99 -33.25
C ILE A 183 4.17 -22.52 -32.85
N ASN A 184 4.89 -23.36 -32.09
CA ASN A 184 6.23 -23.04 -31.64
C ASN A 184 7.22 -22.90 -32.81
N SER A 185 6.98 -23.61 -33.93
CA SER A 185 7.82 -23.44 -35.12
C SER A 185 7.74 -22.02 -35.64
N PHE A 186 6.59 -21.35 -35.53
CA PHE A 186 6.41 -19.98 -35.98
C PHE A 186 7.25 -19.00 -35.14
N VAL A 187 7.50 -19.36 -33.88
CA VAL A 187 8.40 -18.59 -32.99
C VAL A 187 9.87 -18.91 -33.33
N HIS A 188 10.17 -20.20 -33.49
CA HIS A 188 11.55 -20.69 -33.71
C HIS A 188 12.18 -20.12 -34.95
N VAL A 189 11.41 -19.96 -36.05
CA VAL A 189 12.00 -19.51 -37.35
C VAL A 189 12.54 -18.09 -37.28
N GLU A 190 12.09 -17.26 -36.33
CA GLU A 190 12.61 -15.88 -36.16
C GLU A 190 13.40 -15.70 -34.86
N GLN A 191 13.66 -16.76 -34.11
CA GLN A 191 14.27 -16.69 -32.77
C GLN A 191 15.67 -16.06 -32.81
N TYR A 192 16.38 -16.17 -33.95
CA TYR A 192 17.70 -15.58 -34.10
C TYR A 192 17.69 -14.06 -34.24
N LYS A 193 16.54 -13.47 -34.57
CA LYS A 193 16.44 -12.01 -34.78
C LYS A 193 16.50 -11.28 -33.42
N LYS A 194 17.34 -10.22 -33.39
CA LYS A 194 17.49 -9.39 -32.20
C LYS A 194 16.32 -8.44 -32.02
N LYS A 195 15.73 -7.96 -33.11
CA LYS A 195 14.57 -7.07 -33.12
C LYS A 195 13.36 -7.84 -33.59
N PHE A 196 12.25 -7.70 -32.83
CA PHE A 196 10.94 -8.27 -33.16
C PHE A 196 11.01 -9.77 -33.46
N PRO A 197 11.58 -10.58 -32.55
CA PRO A 197 11.72 -12.02 -32.82
C PRO A 197 10.40 -12.78 -32.89
N LEU A 198 9.30 -12.18 -32.42
CA LEU A 198 8.00 -12.82 -32.44
C LEU A 198 7.09 -12.29 -33.56
N LYS A 199 7.59 -11.42 -34.42
CA LYS A 199 6.77 -10.76 -35.45
C LYS A 199 6.04 -11.76 -36.34
N PHE A 200 6.73 -12.78 -36.85
CA PHE A 200 6.13 -13.80 -37.73
C PHE A 200 5.03 -14.56 -36.99
N TYR A 201 5.32 -15.01 -35.79
CA TYR A 201 4.32 -15.70 -34.92
C TYR A 201 3.11 -14.82 -34.71
N GLN A 202 3.34 -13.54 -34.39
CA GLN A 202 2.25 -12.60 -34.11
C GLN A 202 1.36 -12.36 -35.33
N GLU A 203 1.97 -12.16 -36.51
CA GLU A 203 1.24 -11.87 -37.73
C GLU A 203 0.53 -13.10 -38.30
N ILE A 204 1.21 -14.25 -38.31
CA ILE A 204 0.68 -15.46 -38.96
C ILE A 204 -0.34 -16.17 -38.08
N PHE A 205 -0.10 -16.23 -36.76
CA PHE A 205 -0.94 -17.02 -35.87
C PHE A 205 -1.64 -16.20 -34.80
N GLU A 206 -0.89 -15.40 -34.02
CA GLU A 206 -1.45 -14.74 -32.82
C GLU A 206 -2.60 -13.79 -33.16
N SER A 207 -2.41 -12.88 -34.11
CA SER A 207 -3.43 -11.90 -34.45
C SER A 207 -4.70 -12.54 -35.01
N PRO A 208 -4.61 -13.48 -35.99
CA PRO A 208 -5.81 -14.20 -36.42
C PRO A 208 -6.46 -15.01 -35.30
N PHE A 209 -5.67 -15.61 -34.41
CA PHE A 209 -6.20 -16.40 -33.30
C PHE A 209 -6.94 -15.50 -32.31
N LEU A 210 -6.39 -14.31 -32.01
CA LEU A 210 -7.05 -13.34 -31.13
C LEU A 210 -8.40 -12.89 -31.71
N THR A 211 -8.43 -12.62 -33.00
CA THR A 211 -9.69 -12.24 -33.69
C THR A 211 -10.72 -13.36 -33.58
N GLU A 212 -10.31 -14.59 -33.83
CA GLU A 212 -11.19 -15.76 -33.76
C GLU A 212 -11.65 -16.02 -32.32
N THR A 213 -10.76 -15.85 -31.36
CA THR A 213 -11.06 -15.98 -29.93
C THR A 213 -12.14 -14.95 -29.54
N GLY A 214 -11.98 -13.71 -29.98
CA GLY A 214 -12.95 -12.65 -29.73
C GLY A 214 -14.32 -12.98 -30.30
N GLU A 215 -14.37 -13.47 -31.55
CA GLU A 215 -15.63 -13.88 -32.19
C GLU A 215 -16.30 -15.03 -31.41
N TYR A 216 -15.50 -16.03 -31.03
CA TYR A 216 -16.02 -17.18 -30.29
C TYR A 216 -16.64 -16.76 -28.96
N TYR A 217 -15.93 -15.94 -28.18
CA TYR A 217 -16.39 -15.55 -26.84
C TYR A 217 -17.48 -14.47 -26.90
N LYS A 218 -17.52 -13.68 -27.95
CA LYS A 218 -18.66 -12.79 -28.21
C LYS A 218 -19.96 -13.60 -28.33
N GLN A 219 -19.91 -14.67 -29.13
CA GLN A 219 -21.06 -15.56 -29.32
C GLN A 219 -21.37 -16.33 -28.03
N GLU A 220 -20.34 -16.85 -27.37
CA GLU A 220 -20.50 -17.61 -26.14
C GLU A 220 -21.13 -16.73 -25.05
N ALA A 221 -20.72 -15.49 -24.93
CA ALA A 221 -21.30 -14.54 -23.96
C ALA A 221 -22.79 -14.32 -24.25
N SER A 222 -23.14 -14.12 -25.51
CA SER A 222 -24.54 -13.97 -25.92
C SER A 222 -25.38 -15.18 -25.54
N ASN A 223 -24.86 -16.37 -25.78
CA ASN A 223 -25.54 -17.63 -25.44
C ASN A 223 -25.74 -17.76 -23.94
N LEU A 224 -24.68 -17.48 -23.15
CA LEU A 224 -24.73 -17.58 -21.70
C LEU A 224 -25.70 -16.56 -21.09
N LEU A 225 -25.77 -15.34 -21.66
CA LEU A 225 -26.68 -14.31 -21.18
C LEU A 225 -28.14 -14.68 -21.38
N GLN A 226 -28.46 -15.39 -22.48
CA GLN A 226 -29.83 -15.81 -22.77
C GLN A 226 -30.33 -16.87 -21.79
N GLU A 227 -29.42 -17.71 -21.27
CA GLU A 227 -29.81 -18.88 -20.47
C GLU A 227 -29.45 -18.77 -19.00
N SER A 228 -28.85 -17.67 -18.55
CA SER A 228 -28.29 -17.57 -17.18
C SER A 228 -28.69 -16.26 -16.49
N ILE A 229 -28.93 -16.34 -15.19
CA ILE A 229 -28.97 -15.15 -14.31
C ILE A 229 -27.52 -14.72 -14.04
N CYS A 230 -27.36 -13.52 -13.49
CA CYS A 230 -26.02 -12.91 -13.32
C CYS A 230 -25.06 -13.78 -12.52
N ALA A 231 -25.51 -14.39 -11.41
CA ALA A 231 -24.68 -15.28 -10.59
C ALA A 231 -24.14 -16.46 -11.39
N GLN A 232 -25.03 -17.11 -12.17
CA GLN A 232 -24.66 -18.23 -13.03
C GLN A 232 -23.73 -17.78 -14.15
N TYR A 233 -24.03 -16.62 -14.75
CA TYR A 233 -23.20 -16.05 -15.83
C TYR A 233 -21.76 -15.86 -15.35
N MET A 234 -21.60 -15.26 -14.17
CA MET A 234 -20.26 -15.00 -13.62
C MET A 234 -19.48 -16.28 -13.36
N GLU A 235 -20.15 -17.31 -12.81
CA GLU A 235 -19.52 -18.60 -12.57
C GLU A 235 -19.07 -19.26 -13.88
N LYS A 236 -19.94 -19.20 -14.90
CA LYS A 236 -19.63 -19.78 -16.23
C LYS A 236 -18.47 -19.03 -16.90
N VAL A 237 -18.47 -17.69 -16.82
CA VAL A 237 -17.38 -16.88 -17.38
C VAL A 237 -16.05 -17.21 -16.71
N LEU A 238 -16.04 -17.33 -15.38
CA LEU A 238 -14.82 -17.71 -14.65
C LEU A 238 -14.33 -19.08 -15.08
N GLY A 239 -15.26 -20.03 -15.29
CA GLY A 239 -14.94 -21.36 -15.80
C GLY A 239 -14.33 -21.30 -17.21
N ARG A 240 -14.91 -20.48 -18.08
CA ARG A 240 -14.39 -20.29 -19.45
C ARG A 240 -13.00 -19.66 -19.45
N LEU A 241 -12.76 -18.69 -18.57
CA LEU A 241 -11.44 -18.06 -18.45
C LEU A 241 -10.39 -19.05 -17.96
N LYS A 242 -10.75 -19.89 -17.00
CA LYS A 242 -9.87 -20.93 -16.48
C LYS A 242 -9.55 -21.96 -17.58
N ASP A 243 -10.57 -22.39 -18.32
CA ASP A 243 -10.39 -23.31 -19.45
C ASP A 243 -9.47 -22.71 -20.50
N GLU A 244 -9.64 -21.44 -20.81
CA GLU A 244 -8.82 -20.75 -21.82
C GLU A 244 -7.37 -20.61 -21.35
N GLU A 245 -7.15 -20.35 -20.06
CA GLU A 245 -5.81 -20.30 -19.48
C GLU A 245 -5.09 -21.65 -19.64
N ILE A 246 -5.79 -22.75 -19.35
CA ILE A 246 -5.26 -24.11 -19.53
C ILE A 246 -4.95 -24.34 -21.00
N ARG A 247 -5.86 -23.94 -21.89
CA ARG A 247 -5.71 -24.09 -23.34
C ARG A 247 -4.48 -23.32 -23.83
N CYS A 248 -4.27 -22.11 -23.35
CA CYS A 248 -3.10 -21.29 -23.71
C CYS A 248 -1.80 -22.03 -23.36
N ARG A 249 -1.75 -22.57 -22.15
CA ARG A 249 -0.55 -23.28 -21.67
C ARG A 249 -0.27 -24.56 -22.45
N LYS A 250 -1.33 -25.21 -22.95
CA LYS A 250 -1.19 -26.42 -23.77
C LYS A 250 -0.57 -26.12 -25.14
N TYR A 251 -0.98 -25.02 -25.77
CA TYR A 251 -0.73 -24.82 -27.20
C TYR A 251 0.11 -23.62 -27.56
N LEU A 252 0.02 -22.52 -26.80
CA LEU A 252 0.52 -21.22 -27.24
C LEU A 252 1.90 -20.89 -26.65
N HIS A 253 2.56 -19.93 -27.27
CA HIS A 253 3.76 -19.30 -26.71
C HIS A 253 3.35 -18.43 -25.51
N PRO A 254 4.17 -18.42 -24.44
CA PRO A 254 3.81 -17.64 -23.24
C PRO A 254 3.50 -16.15 -23.49
N SER A 255 4.11 -15.53 -24.51
CA SER A 255 3.85 -14.13 -24.85
C SER A 255 2.40 -13.86 -25.22
N SER A 256 1.63 -14.89 -25.60
CA SER A 256 0.24 -14.76 -25.99
C SER A 256 -0.73 -14.94 -24.82
N TYR A 257 -0.30 -15.50 -23.69
CA TYR A 257 -1.20 -15.90 -22.59
C TYR A 257 -2.06 -14.72 -22.12
N THR A 258 -1.42 -13.61 -21.79
CA THR A 258 -2.13 -12.43 -21.28
C THR A 258 -3.03 -11.81 -22.34
N LYS A 259 -2.60 -11.83 -23.60
CA LYS A 259 -3.37 -11.24 -24.70
C LYS A 259 -4.67 -12.03 -24.96
N VAL A 260 -4.60 -13.36 -24.91
CA VAL A 260 -5.78 -14.20 -25.14
C VAL A 260 -6.77 -14.02 -24.00
N ILE A 261 -6.31 -14.07 -22.75
CA ILE A 261 -7.18 -13.88 -21.58
C ILE A 261 -7.81 -12.49 -21.61
N HIS A 262 -7.02 -11.48 -21.97
CA HIS A 262 -7.53 -10.11 -22.11
C HIS A 262 -8.66 -10.03 -23.13
N GLU A 263 -8.50 -10.69 -24.29
CA GLU A 263 -9.53 -10.70 -25.33
C GLU A 263 -10.81 -11.37 -24.81
N CYS A 264 -10.67 -12.50 -24.08
CA CYS A 264 -11.81 -13.18 -23.47
C CYS A 264 -12.53 -12.26 -22.47
N GLN A 265 -11.75 -11.55 -21.63
CA GLN A 265 -12.30 -10.63 -20.64
C GLN A 265 -13.02 -9.46 -21.30
N GLN A 266 -12.48 -8.94 -22.41
CA GLN A 266 -13.14 -7.87 -23.16
C GLN A 266 -14.50 -8.33 -23.68
N ARG A 267 -14.58 -9.54 -24.24
CA ARG A 267 -15.84 -10.02 -24.84
C ARG A 267 -16.87 -10.47 -23.80
N MET A 268 -16.42 -11.08 -22.70
CA MET A 268 -17.35 -11.62 -21.71
C MET A 268 -17.65 -10.67 -20.55
N VAL A 269 -16.74 -9.74 -20.25
CA VAL A 269 -16.92 -8.82 -19.13
C VAL A 269 -17.12 -7.38 -19.63
N ALA A 270 -16.14 -6.82 -20.34
CA ALA A 270 -16.19 -5.42 -20.76
C ALA A 270 -17.40 -5.10 -21.62
N ASP A 271 -17.73 -5.97 -22.59
CA ASP A 271 -18.87 -5.77 -23.48
C ASP A 271 -20.22 -5.85 -22.75
N HIS A 272 -20.24 -6.44 -21.54
CA HIS A 272 -21.45 -6.68 -20.77
C HIS A 272 -21.40 -6.06 -19.38
N LEU A 273 -20.65 -4.94 -19.23
CA LEU A 273 -20.54 -4.24 -17.94
C LEU A 273 -21.91 -3.79 -17.42
N GLN A 274 -22.79 -3.33 -18.30
CA GLN A 274 -24.12 -2.87 -17.87
C GLN A 274 -24.91 -4.00 -17.22
N PHE A 275 -24.83 -5.21 -17.78
CA PHE A 275 -25.49 -6.38 -17.21
C PHE A 275 -24.94 -6.71 -15.81
N LEU A 276 -23.60 -6.72 -15.68
CA LEU A 276 -22.96 -6.99 -14.40
C LEU A 276 -23.23 -5.88 -13.38
N HIS A 277 -23.10 -4.63 -13.80
CA HIS A 277 -23.33 -3.48 -12.91
C HIS A 277 -24.77 -3.39 -12.44
N ALA A 278 -25.73 -3.81 -13.26
CA ALA A 278 -27.16 -3.80 -12.90
C ALA A 278 -27.45 -4.70 -11.70
N GLU A 279 -26.71 -5.80 -11.53
CA GLU A 279 -26.89 -6.73 -10.41
C GLU A 279 -26.00 -6.40 -9.21
N CYS A 280 -25.04 -5.49 -9.40
CA CYS A 280 -24.06 -5.15 -8.37
C CYS A 280 -24.73 -4.67 -7.07
N HIS A 281 -25.76 -3.81 -7.20
CA HIS A 281 -26.50 -3.27 -6.07
C HIS A 281 -27.11 -4.39 -5.20
N ASN A 282 -27.79 -5.34 -5.84
CA ASN A 282 -28.46 -6.45 -5.12
C ASN A 282 -27.43 -7.38 -4.46
N ILE A 283 -26.35 -7.70 -5.16
CA ILE A 283 -25.30 -8.58 -4.66
C ILE A 283 -24.65 -7.99 -3.41
N ILE A 284 -24.35 -6.70 -3.46
CA ILE A 284 -23.69 -6.01 -2.34
C ILE A 284 -24.65 -5.83 -1.19
N ARG A 285 -25.90 -5.37 -1.45
CA ARG A 285 -26.89 -5.14 -0.39
C ARG A 285 -27.24 -6.42 0.36
N GLN A 286 -27.35 -7.54 -0.33
CA GLN A 286 -27.65 -8.84 0.27
C GLN A 286 -26.39 -9.55 0.77
N GLU A 287 -25.21 -8.96 0.56
CA GLU A 287 -23.91 -9.48 0.99
C GLU A 287 -23.71 -10.93 0.56
N LYS A 288 -23.98 -11.20 -0.71
CA LYS A 288 -23.75 -12.52 -1.31
C LYS A 288 -22.26 -12.67 -1.58
N LYS A 289 -21.53 -13.28 -0.65
CA LYS A 289 -20.07 -13.28 -0.62
C LYS A 289 -19.45 -13.94 -1.84
N ASN A 290 -19.99 -15.11 -2.26
CA ASN A 290 -19.49 -15.81 -3.45
C ASN A 290 -19.65 -14.97 -4.70
N ASP A 291 -20.83 -14.36 -4.87
CA ASP A 291 -21.14 -13.52 -6.02
C ASP A 291 -20.29 -12.25 -6.02
N MET A 292 -20.07 -11.66 -4.84
CA MET A 292 -19.18 -10.49 -4.69
C MET A 292 -17.76 -10.84 -5.10
N ALA A 293 -17.25 -11.98 -4.64
CA ALA A 293 -15.89 -12.42 -4.98
C ALA A 293 -15.75 -12.64 -6.49
N ASN A 294 -16.74 -13.29 -7.09
CA ASN A 294 -16.74 -13.56 -8.53
C ASN A 294 -16.80 -12.25 -9.32
N MET A 295 -17.68 -11.34 -8.91
CA MET A 295 -17.82 -10.04 -9.57
C MET A 295 -16.52 -9.23 -9.47
N TYR A 296 -15.89 -9.24 -8.30
CA TYR A 296 -14.62 -8.55 -8.10
C TYR A 296 -13.53 -9.07 -9.05
N VAL A 297 -13.40 -10.39 -9.14
CA VAL A 297 -12.38 -11.02 -10.01
C VAL A 297 -12.60 -10.61 -11.46
N LEU A 298 -13.85 -10.62 -11.91
CA LEU A 298 -14.19 -10.27 -13.29
C LEU A 298 -14.01 -8.77 -13.57
N LEU A 299 -14.50 -7.92 -12.68
CA LEU A 299 -14.47 -6.47 -12.91
C LEU A 299 -13.07 -5.87 -12.79
N ARG A 300 -12.20 -6.44 -11.93
CA ARG A 300 -10.83 -5.88 -11.76
C ARG A 300 -10.00 -6.00 -13.04
N ALA A 301 -10.35 -6.95 -13.91
CA ALA A 301 -9.65 -7.19 -15.16
C ALA A 301 -9.97 -6.17 -16.25
N VAL A 302 -10.99 -5.34 -16.03
CA VAL A 302 -11.48 -4.35 -17.00
C VAL A 302 -11.28 -2.96 -16.40
N SER A 303 -10.72 -2.04 -17.19
CA SER A 303 -10.28 -0.72 -16.71
C SER A 303 -11.42 0.11 -16.08
N THR A 304 -12.66 -0.04 -16.55
CA THR A 304 -13.80 0.71 -16.05
C THR A 304 -14.74 -0.14 -15.20
N GLY A 305 -14.32 -1.34 -14.81
CA GLY A 305 -15.19 -2.29 -14.12
C GLY A 305 -15.43 -1.99 -12.65
N LEU A 306 -14.35 -1.72 -11.90
CA LEU A 306 -14.42 -1.59 -10.44
C LEU A 306 -15.08 -0.31 -9.92
N PRO A 307 -14.95 0.87 -10.54
CA PRO A 307 -15.50 2.09 -9.93
C PRO A 307 -16.97 2.01 -9.53
N HIS A 308 -17.81 1.39 -10.35
CA HIS A 308 -19.23 1.23 -10.03
C HIS A 308 -19.43 0.33 -8.80
N MET A 309 -18.69 -0.77 -8.73
CA MET A 309 -18.76 -1.71 -7.60
C MET A 309 -18.27 -1.03 -6.32
N ILE A 310 -17.19 -0.26 -6.41
CA ILE A 310 -16.64 0.51 -5.28
C ILE A 310 -17.70 1.48 -4.77
N GLN A 311 -18.37 2.20 -5.66
CA GLN A 311 -19.41 3.16 -5.29
C GLN A 311 -20.59 2.46 -4.61
N GLU A 312 -21.02 1.30 -5.13
CA GLU A 312 -22.12 0.54 -4.54
C GLU A 312 -21.77 0.03 -3.15
N LEU A 313 -20.53 -0.45 -2.96
CA LEU A 313 -20.09 -0.88 -1.63
C LEU A 313 -20.00 0.32 -0.68
N GLN A 314 -19.51 1.45 -1.15
CA GLN A 314 -19.42 2.68 -0.37
C GLN A 314 -20.83 3.11 0.09
N ASN A 315 -21.82 3.05 -0.79
CA ASN A 315 -23.21 3.37 -0.46
C ASN A 315 -23.77 2.39 0.57
N HIS A 316 -23.46 1.11 0.42
CA HIS A 316 -23.90 0.08 1.37
C HIS A 316 -23.29 0.29 2.76
N ILE A 317 -21.98 0.59 2.81
CA ILE A 317 -21.27 0.87 4.06
C ILE A 317 -21.91 2.08 4.74
N HIS A 318 -22.19 3.13 3.99
CA HIS A 318 -22.83 4.35 4.50
C HIS A 318 -24.19 4.03 5.10
N ASP A 319 -25.02 3.28 4.39
CA ASP A 319 -26.37 2.92 4.85
C ASP A 319 -26.33 2.02 6.08
N GLU A 320 -25.41 1.05 6.12
CA GLU A 320 -25.23 0.17 7.27
C GLU A 320 -24.75 0.94 8.48
N GLY A 321 -23.85 1.90 8.27
CA GLY A 321 -23.36 2.78 9.33
C GLY A 321 -24.49 3.62 9.92
N LEU A 322 -25.31 4.22 9.07
CA LEU A 322 -26.47 5.02 9.51
C LEU A 322 -27.47 4.15 10.27
N ARG A 323 -27.72 2.94 9.78
CA ARG A 323 -28.66 2.02 10.46
C ARG A 323 -28.14 1.62 11.83
N ALA A 324 -26.85 1.31 11.95
CA ALA A 324 -26.23 0.91 13.21
C ALA A 324 -26.27 2.03 14.24
N THR A 325 -26.21 3.30 13.81
CA THR A 325 -26.18 4.45 14.71
C THR A 325 -27.53 5.11 14.93
N SER A 326 -28.60 4.67 14.26
CA SER A 326 -29.92 5.31 14.33
C SER A 326 -30.69 5.04 15.63
N ASN A 327 -30.38 3.96 16.33
CA ASN A 327 -31.14 3.50 17.51
C ASN A 327 -30.43 3.79 18.83
N LEU A 328 -29.45 4.70 18.84
CA LEU A 328 -28.67 4.99 20.04
C LEU A 328 -29.46 5.87 21.02
N THR A 329 -29.42 5.51 22.30
CA THR A 329 -30.06 6.27 23.38
C THR A 329 -29.09 7.30 23.95
N GLN A 330 -29.62 8.39 24.50
CA GLN A 330 -28.81 9.55 24.94
C GLN A 330 -27.86 9.22 26.09
N GLU A 331 -28.20 8.27 26.96
CA GLU A 331 -27.40 8.00 28.18
C GLU A 331 -26.00 7.46 27.86
N ASN A 332 -25.89 6.56 26.88
CA ASN A 332 -24.62 5.92 26.53
C ASN A 332 -24.19 6.22 25.09
N MET A 333 -24.72 7.29 24.52
CA MET A 333 -24.58 7.62 23.09
C MET A 333 -23.14 7.67 22.60
N PRO A 334 -22.20 8.38 23.27
CA PRO A 334 -20.83 8.44 22.74
C PRO A 334 -20.15 7.07 22.68
N THR A 335 -20.25 6.28 23.72
CA THR A 335 -19.63 4.94 23.78
C THR A 335 -20.27 4.00 22.76
N LEU A 336 -21.61 3.97 22.74
CA LEU A 336 -22.35 3.10 21.81
C LEU A 336 -22.11 3.52 20.36
N PHE A 337 -22.00 4.83 20.09
CA PHE A 337 -21.70 5.33 18.75
C PHE A 337 -20.34 4.81 18.27
N VAL A 338 -19.30 4.97 19.09
CA VAL A 338 -17.95 4.51 18.75
C VAL A 338 -17.94 2.99 18.56
N GLU A 339 -18.58 2.25 19.47
CA GLU A 339 -18.67 0.79 19.37
C GLU A 339 -19.39 0.35 18.08
N SER A 340 -20.49 1.02 17.74
CA SER A 340 -21.26 0.72 16.52
C SER A 340 -20.45 0.99 15.28
N VAL A 341 -19.74 2.12 15.20
CA VAL A 341 -18.89 2.48 14.07
C VAL A 341 -17.76 1.47 13.93
N LEU A 342 -17.11 1.11 15.03
CA LEU A 342 -16.01 0.13 15.02
C LEU A 342 -16.50 -1.24 14.58
N GLU A 343 -17.69 -1.65 14.99
CA GLU A 343 -18.29 -2.93 14.61
C GLU A 343 -18.56 -2.97 13.09
N VAL A 344 -19.15 -1.90 12.55
CA VAL A 344 -19.41 -1.80 11.11
C VAL A 344 -18.09 -1.79 10.34
N HIS A 345 -17.12 -0.98 10.77
CA HIS A 345 -15.81 -0.90 10.16
C HIS A 345 -15.12 -2.26 10.15
N GLY A 346 -15.09 -2.95 11.28
CA GLY A 346 -14.50 -4.28 11.42
C GLY A 346 -15.15 -5.30 10.50
N LYS A 347 -16.49 -5.27 10.41
CA LYS A 347 -17.24 -6.15 9.52
C LYS A 347 -16.79 -5.97 8.06
N PHE A 348 -16.69 -4.73 7.61
CA PHE A 348 -16.34 -4.46 6.21
C PHE A 348 -14.85 -4.62 5.93
N VAL A 349 -13.97 -4.40 6.92
CA VAL A 349 -12.55 -4.74 6.78
C VAL A 349 -12.40 -6.24 6.53
N GLN A 350 -13.10 -7.05 7.32
CA GLN A 350 -13.08 -8.51 7.17
C GLN A 350 -13.66 -8.91 5.81
N LEU A 351 -14.78 -8.31 5.41
CA LEU A 351 -15.40 -8.58 4.10
C LEU A 351 -14.42 -8.29 2.96
N ILE A 352 -13.79 -7.13 2.98
CA ILE A 352 -12.84 -6.73 1.92
C ILE A 352 -11.64 -7.67 1.90
N ASN A 353 -11.09 -8.02 3.08
CA ASN A 353 -9.92 -8.89 3.15
C ASN A 353 -10.23 -10.32 2.68
N THR A 354 -11.38 -10.87 3.05
CA THR A 354 -11.72 -12.25 2.74
C THR A 354 -12.38 -12.43 1.36
N VAL A 355 -13.17 -11.45 0.92
CA VAL A 355 -13.99 -11.58 -0.30
C VAL A 355 -13.39 -10.79 -1.46
N LEU A 356 -12.80 -9.62 -1.20
CA LEU A 356 -12.31 -8.71 -2.23
C LEU A 356 -10.77 -8.61 -2.24
N ASN A 357 -10.11 -9.63 -1.70
CA ASN A 357 -8.66 -9.79 -1.76
C ASN A 357 -7.88 -8.62 -1.14
N GLY A 358 -8.46 -7.94 -0.15
CA GLY A 358 -7.82 -6.81 0.52
C GLY A 358 -7.53 -5.63 -0.39
N ASP A 359 -8.31 -5.45 -1.44
CA ASP A 359 -8.09 -4.42 -2.46
C ASP A 359 -8.03 -3.04 -1.83
N GLN A 360 -6.98 -2.28 -2.14
CA GLN A 360 -6.73 -0.97 -1.54
C GLN A 360 -7.76 0.08 -1.95
N HIS A 361 -8.33 -0.03 -3.15
CA HIS A 361 -9.39 0.90 -3.59
C HIS A 361 -10.65 0.72 -2.77
N PHE A 362 -11.00 -0.51 -2.43
CA PHE A 362 -12.14 -0.81 -1.55
C PHE A 362 -11.86 -0.40 -0.10
N MET A 363 -10.63 -0.60 0.38
CA MET A 363 -10.21 -0.14 1.71
C MET A 363 -10.30 1.39 1.82
N SER A 364 -9.84 2.08 0.79
CA SER A 364 -9.92 3.55 0.72
C SER A 364 -11.38 4.01 0.72
N ALA A 365 -12.25 3.32 0.01
CA ALA A 365 -13.70 3.62 -0.02
C ALA A 365 -14.33 3.39 1.35
N LEU A 366 -13.92 2.36 2.06
CA LEU A 366 -14.36 2.09 3.43
C LEU A 366 -13.97 3.24 4.35
N ASP A 367 -12.76 3.70 4.26
CA ASP A 367 -12.26 4.82 5.07
C ASP A 367 -13.06 6.09 4.78
N LYS A 368 -13.35 6.36 3.58
CA LYS A 368 -14.19 7.50 3.17
C LYS A 368 -15.62 7.38 3.69
N UNK A 369 -16.18 6.37 3.51
CA UNK A 369 -17.55 6.10 3.93
C UNK A 369 -17.68 6.18 5.42
N UNK A 370 -16.67 5.77 6.16
CA UNK A 370 -16.65 5.83 7.57
C UNK A 370 -16.59 7.27 8.02
N UNK A 371 -15.95 8.05 7.33
CA UNK A 371 -15.84 9.48 7.57
C UNK A 371 -17.19 10.19 7.29
N UNK A 372 -17.75 9.73 6.36
CA UNK A 372 -18.99 10.32 5.99
C UNK A 372 -20.15 9.92 6.95
N UNK A 373 -20.06 8.81 7.33
CA UNK A 373 -21.00 8.31 8.30
C UNK A 373 -20.85 8.98 9.64
N UNK A 374 -19.78 9.20 10.00
CA UNK A 374 -19.45 9.88 11.23
C UNK A 374 -19.85 11.36 11.19
N UNK A 375 -19.68 11.89 10.13
CA UNK A 375 -20.04 13.28 9.93
C UNK A 375 -21.59 13.46 9.92
N UNK A 376 -22.15 12.59 9.42
CA UNK A 376 -23.59 12.64 9.43
C UNK A 376 -24.18 12.45 10.80
N UNK A 377 -23.64 11.68 11.44
CA UNK A 377 -24.06 11.42 12.81
C UNK A 377 -23.66 12.54 13.76
N UNK A 378 -22.70 13.04 13.56
CA UNK A 378 -22.18 14.18 14.34
C UNK A 378 -23.06 15.44 14.13
N UNK A 379 -23.42 15.53 13.11
CA UNK A 379 -24.28 16.66 12.80
C UNK A 379 -25.67 16.52 13.48
N UNK A 380 -25.96 15.42 13.58
CA UNK A 380 -27.22 15.18 14.29
C UNK A 380 -27.08 15.28 15.79
N UNK A 381 -26.08 14.99 16.21
CA UNK A 381 -25.83 15.02 17.65
C UNK A 381 -24.96 16.21 18.08
N UNK A 382 -25.08 17.26 17.72
CA UNK A 382 -24.35 18.49 18.04
C UNK A 382 -23.91 18.66 19.49
N UNK A 383 -24.52 18.32 20.36
CA UNK A 383 -24.24 18.41 21.76
C UNK A 383 -23.46 17.22 22.25
N UNK A 384 -23.60 16.30 21.62
CA UNK A 384 -22.85 15.11 21.87
C UNK A 384 -21.47 15.11 21.20
N UNK A 385 -21.24 15.94 20.48
CA UNK A 385 -19.97 16.04 19.79
C UNK A 385 -18.78 16.18 20.69
N UNK A 386 -18.95 16.83 21.64
CA UNK A 386 -17.92 17.03 22.64
C UNK A 386 -17.75 15.80 23.52
N UNK A 387 -18.69 15.21 23.70
CA UNK A 387 -18.63 14.01 24.48
C UNK A 387 -18.20 12.84 23.64
N UNK A 388 -18.45 12.91 22.53
CA UNK A 388 -18.06 11.93 21.55
C UNK A 388 -16.59 11.97 21.27
N UNK A 389 -16.14 12.97 21.31
CA UNK A 389 -14.72 13.12 21.14
C UNK A 389 -13.97 12.59 22.31
N UNK A 390 -14.45 12.75 23.31
CA UNK A 390 -13.88 12.25 24.52
C UNK A 390 -14.08 10.75 24.66
N UNK A 391 -15.07 10.38 24.25
CA UNK A 391 -15.31 8.98 24.20
C UNK A 391 -14.51 8.28 23.12
N UNK A 392 -14.26 8.91 22.21
CA UNK A 392 -13.47 8.42 21.13
C UNK A 392 -12.02 8.27 21.50
N UNK A 393 -11.71 9.12 22.15
CA UNK A 393 -10.37 9.09 22.67
C UNK A 393 -10.22 8.03 23.73
N UNK A 394 -11.13 7.88 24.36
CA UNK A 394 -11.13 6.87 25.40
C UNK A 394 -11.29 5.46 24.81
N UNK A 395 -11.96 5.47 23.91
CA UNK A 395 -12.14 4.27 23.16
C UNK A 395 -10.92 3.88 22.38
N UNK A 396 -10.37 4.75 21.94
CA UNK A 396 -9.13 4.54 21.23
C UNK A 396 -8.05 4.11 22.16
N UNK A 397 -8.09 4.63 23.14
CA UNK A 397 -7.15 4.28 24.15
C UNK A 397 -7.42 2.91 24.75
N UNK A 398 -8.52 2.68 24.83
CA UNK A 398 -8.90 1.40 25.33
C UNK A 398 -8.71 0.31 24.31
N UNK A 399 -8.87 0.64 23.23
CA UNK A 399 -8.65 -0.22 22.11
C UNK A 399 -7.18 -0.47 21.87
N UNK A 400 -6.53 0.40 22.10
CA UNK A 400 -5.10 0.29 21.94
C UNK A 400 -4.49 -0.54 23.04
N UNK A 401 -5.00 -0.43 24.01
CA UNK A 401 -4.55 -1.15 25.15
C UNK A 401 -4.97 -2.63 25.15
N UNK A 402 -6.03 -2.75 24.73
CA UNK A 402 -6.58 -4.07 24.73
C UNK A 402 -6.11 -4.91 23.59
N UNK A 403 -5.87 -4.42 22.70
CA UNK A 403 -5.60 -5.28 21.59
C UNK A 403 -4.30 -4.93 20.87
N UNK A 404 -3.54 -5.36 21.15
CA UNK A 404 -2.28 -5.25 20.48
C UNK A 404 -2.32 -5.79 19.08
N UNK A 405 -3.04 -6.65 18.87
CA UNK A 405 -3.26 -7.27 17.58
C UNK A 405 -4.28 -6.53 16.76
N UNK A 406 -5.10 -6.07 17.33
CA UNK A 406 -6.17 -5.37 16.74
C UNK A 406 -5.88 -3.90 16.61
N UNK A 407 -4.83 -3.58 16.78
CA UNK A 407 -4.33 -2.24 16.67
C UNK A 407 -4.60 -1.62 15.33
N UNK A 408 -4.56 -2.22 14.37
CA UNK A 408 -4.82 -1.73 13.03
C UNK A 408 -6.31 -1.37 12.86
N UNK A 409 -7.01 -2.04 13.41
CA UNK A 409 -8.45 -1.83 13.42
C UNK A 409 -8.80 -0.68 14.33
N UNK A 410 -8.23 -0.64 15.28
CA UNK A 410 -8.45 0.42 16.24
C UNK A 410 -7.96 1.73 15.73
N UNK A 411 -7.07 1.66 15.18
CA UNK A 411 -6.49 2.85 14.57
C UNK A 411 -7.42 3.36 13.46
N UNK A 412 -7.88 2.56 12.88
CA UNK A 412 -8.81 2.93 11.84
C UNK A 412 -10.10 3.48 12.41
N UNK A 413 -10.36 2.98 13.27
CA UNK A 413 -11.51 3.44 14.01
C UNK A 413 -11.27 4.76 14.70
N UNK A 414 -10.31 4.85 15.15
CA UNK A 414 -9.91 6.10 15.78
C UNK A 414 -9.85 7.20 14.78
N UNK A 415 -9.45 6.84 13.78
CA UNK A 415 -9.40 7.79 12.69
C UNK A 415 -10.84 8.09 12.20
N UNK A 416 -11.49 7.17 12.23
CA UNK A 416 -12.89 7.37 11.88
C UNK A 416 -13.60 8.21 12.91
N UNK A 417 -13.31 7.96 13.94
CA UNK A 417 -13.86 8.74 15.03
C UNK A 417 -13.35 10.12 15.05
N UNK A 418 -12.26 10.17 14.80
CA UNK A 418 -11.65 11.47 14.71
C UNK A 418 -12.20 12.23 13.52
N UNK A 419 -12.37 11.54 12.58
CA UNK A 419 -12.95 12.16 11.44
C UNK A 419 -14.39 12.61 11.67
N UNK A 420 -14.92 11.90 12.33
CA UNK A 420 -16.30 12.24 12.72
C UNK A 420 -16.34 13.39 13.68
N UNK A 421 -15.51 13.36 14.43
CA UNK A 421 -15.42 14.42 15.40
C UNK A 421 -14.96 15.71 14.76
N UNK A 422 -14.24 15.48 13.91
CA UNK A 422 -13.72 16.63 13.20
C UNK A 422 -14.80 17.33 12.36
N UNK A 423 -15.51 16.61 11.90
CA UNK A 423 -16.54 17.21 11.10
C UNK A 423 -17.52 18.03 11.94
N UNK A 424 -17.69 17.53 12.99
CA UNK A 424 -18.69 18.21 13.82
C UNK A 424 -18.05 19.27 14.69
N UNK A 425 -17.13 19.01 15.10
CA UNK A 425 -16.50 19.92 16.07
C UNK A 425 -15.02 20.05 15.78
N UNK A 426 -14.73 20.30 14.84
CA UNK A 426 -13.39 20.37 14.34
C UNK A 426 -12.34 20.72 15.34
N UNK A 427 -12.52 21.53 16.10
CA UNK A 427 -11.55 21.97 17.05
C UNK A 427 -11.67 21.21 18.34
N UNK A 428 -12.69 20.86 18.58
CA UNK A 428 -12.91 20.10 19.79
C UNK A 428 -12.39 18.69 19.65
N UNK A 429 -12.47 18.32 18.64
CA UNK A 429 -11.93 17.04 18.28
C UNK A 429 -10.44 17.06 18.29
N UNK A 430 -10.01 17.93 17.98
CA UNK A 430 -8.56 18.10 17.97
C UNK A 430 -8.02 18.19 19.37
N UNK A 431 -8.67 18.69 20.12
CA UNK A 431 -8.29 18.80 21.52
C UNK A 431 -8.56 17.49 22.23
N UNK A 432 -9.51 16.95 21.88
CA UNK A 432 -9.80 15.68 22.46
C UNK A 432 -8.94 14.58 21.88
N UNK A 433 -8.67 14.70 20.81
CA UNK A 433 -7.78 13.83 20.10
C UNK A 433 -6.39 13.98 20.57
N UNK A 434 -6.21 15.06 20.80
CA UNK A 434 -4.89 15.37 21.29
C UNK A 434 -4.77 14.88 22.72
N UNK A 435 -5.65 14.93 23.35
CA UNK A 435 -5.65 14.43 24.69
C UNK A 435 -5.64 12.90 24.72
N UNK A 436 -6.25 12.48 23.86
CA UNK A 436 -6.23 11.08 23.67
C UNK A 436 -4.90 10.58 23.11
N UNK A 437 -4.48 11.20 22.38
CA UNK A 437 -3.18 10.90 21.81
C UNK A 437 -2.10 11.08 22.83
N UNK A 438 -2.32 11.94 23.57
CA UNK A 438 -1.37 12.18 24.63
C UNK A 438 -1.43 11.05 25.66
N UNK A 439 -2.50 10.69 25.79
CA UNK A 439 -2.62 9.61 26.70
C UNK A 439 -2.16 8.30 26.09
N UNK A 440 -2.39 8.22 24.97
CA UNK A 440 -1.98 7.11 24.17
C UNK A 440 -0.47 7.10 23.93
N UNK A 441 -0.12 8.05 23.72
CA UNK A 441 1.31 8.17 23.45
C UNK A 441 2.13 7.98 24.71
N UNK A 442 1.67 8.39 25.62
CA UNK A 442 2.33 8.27 26.88
C UNK A 442 2.19 6.86 27.49
N UNK A 443 1.19 6.36 27.20
CA UNK A 443 0.94 5.06 27.73
C UNK A 443 1.32 3.98 26.73
N UNK A 444 1.19 4.27 25.63
CA UNK A 444 1.38 3.32 24.57
C UNK A 444 2.82 3.22 24.17
N UNK A 445 3.32 2.49 24.57
CA UNK A 445 4.70 2.25 24.29
C UNK A 445 4.87 2.06 22.80
N UNK A 446 5.69 1.68 22.28
CA UNK A 446 6.18 1.46 20.93
C UNK A 446 5.24 0.64 20.04
N UNK A 447 4.62 -0.14 20.59
CA UNK A 447 3.75 -1.03 19.88
C UNK A 447 2.56 -0.32 19.29
N UNK A 448 2.15 0.49 19.87
CA UNK A 448 1.02 1.30 19.46
C UNK A 448 1.44 2.41 18.49
N UNK A 449 2.48 2.71 18.47
CA UNK A 449 3.07 3.71 17.61
C UNK A 449 2.89 3.38 16.13
N UNK A 450 2.94 2.35 15.75
CA UNK A 450 2.76 1.95 14.35
C UNK A 450 1.32 2.05 13.91
N UNK A 451 0.55 1.77 14.72
CA UNK A 451 -0.88 1.86 14.53
C UNK A 451 -1.33 3.29 14.61
N UNK A 452 -0.76 3.86 15.33
CA UNK A 452 -1.04 5.25 15.50
C UNK A 452 -0.62 6.05 14.29
N UNK A 453 0.29 5.74 13.83
CA UNK A 453 0.79 6.38 12.62
C UNK A 453 -0.14 6.08 11.42
N UNK A 454 -0.66 5.08 11.43
CA UNK A 454 -1.64 4.75 10.43
C UNK A 454 -2.92 5.51 10.65
N UNK A 455 -3.19 5.65 11.77
CA UNK A 455 -4.34 6.45 12.13
C UNK A 455 -4.15 7.90 11.78
N UNK A 456 -3.05 8.24 11.96
CA UNK A 456 -2.70 9.59 11.60
C UNK A 456 -2.78 9.77 10.10
N UNK A 457 -2.44 8.88 9.45
CA UNK A 457 -2.52 8.96 8.01
C UNK A 457 -3.97 8.91 7.49
N UNK A 458 -4.65 8.29 8.08
CA UNK A 458 -6.04 8.21 7.78
C UNK A 458 -6.77 9.46 8.20
N UNK A 459 -6.41 9.87 9.16
CA UNK A 459 -6.99 11.10 9.63
C UNK A 459 -6.58 12.28 8.79
N UNK A 460 -5.51 12.14 8.25
CA UNK A 460 -5.00 13.12 7.35
C UNK A 460 -5.81 13.16 6.08
N GLN A 461 -6.18 12.11 5.55
CA GLN A 461 -7.01 12.03 4.32
C GLN A 461 -8.41 12.62 4.54
N ALA A 462 -9.00 12.26 5.64
CA ALA A 462 -10.37 12.70 5.92
C ALA A 462 -10.45 14.17 6.33
N CYS A 463 -9.52 14.62 7.14
CA CYS A 463 -9.62 15.94 7.79
C CYS A 463 -8.59 16.96 7.28
N GLY A 464 -7.60 16.52 6.57
CA GLY A 464 -6.55 17.38 6.05
C GLY A 464 -5.37 17.55 7.00
N TYR A 465 -4.26 18.03 6.44
CA TYR A 465 -2.98 18.15 7.17
C TYR A 465 -3.06 19.12 8.34
N GLU A 466 -3.76 20.21 8.15
CA GLU A 466 -3.87 21.22 9.23
C GLU A 466 -4.46 20.64 10.49
N PHE A 467 -5.47 19.80 10.34
CA PHE A 467 -6.14 19.16 11.48
C PHE A 467 -5.23 18.11 12.13
N THR A 468 -4.48 17.36 11.36
CA THR A 468 -3.67 16.25 11.87
C THR A 468 -2.22 16.66 12.20
N SER A 469 -1.82 17.90 11.94
CA SER A 469 -0.43 18.35 12.14
C SER A 469 0.01 18.21 13.58
N LYS A 470 -0.85 18.55 14.55
CA LYS A 470 -0.53 18.42 15.98
C LYS A 470 -0.35 16.96 16.37
N LEU A 471 -1.23 16.09 15.89
CA LEU A 471 -1.12 14.65 16.15
C LEU A 471 0.16 14.08 15.55
N HIS A 472 0.50 14.51 14.33
CA HIS A 472 1.74 14.10 13.68
C HIS A 472 2.97 14.53 14.48
N ARG A 473 2.97 15.73 14.99
CA ARG A 473 4.06 16.23 15.86
C ARG A 473 4.15 15.40 17.14
N MET A 474 3.01 15.03 17.71
CA MET A 474 3.00 14.19 18.92
C MET A 474 3.67 12.83 18.67
N TYR A 475 3.36 12.18 17.55
CA TYR A 475 4.00 10.92 17.17
C TYR A 475 5.49 11.10 16.91
N THR A 476 5.87 12.19 16.25
CA THR A 476 7.28 12.51 15.99
C THR A 476 8.03 12.68 17.32
N ASP A 477 7.43 13.39 18.27
CA ASP A 477 8.03 13.63 19.59
C ASP A 477 8.26 12.29 20.33
N MET A 478 7.33 11.36 20.24
CA MET A 478 7.48 10.04 20.89
C MET A 478 8.64 9.27 20.27
N SER A 479 8.73 9.28 18.95
CA SER A 479 9.80 8.62 18.21
C SER A 479 11.18 9.24 18.49
N VAL A 480 11.25 10.58 18.47
CA VAL A 480 12.47 11.34 18.75
C VAL A 480 12.88 11.13 20.21
N SER A 481 11.93 11.05 21.15
CA SER A 481 12.22 10.85 22.56
C SER A 481 12.87 9.48 22.81
N ALA A 482 12.44 8.44 22.09
CA ALA A 482 13.08 7.12 22.16
C ALA A 482 14.56 7.20 21.76
N ASP A 483 14.85 7.92 20.67
CA ASP A 483 16.23 8.16 20.21
C ASP A 483 17.03 8.97 21.24
N LEU A 484 16.39 9.99 21.83
CA LEU A 484 17.03 10.83 22.85
C LEU A 484 17.40 10.01 24.08
N ASN A 485 16.56 9.09 24.51
CA ASN A 485 16.87 8.21 25.65
C ASN A 485 18.11 7.37 25.37
N ASN A 486 18.22 6.81 24.16
CA ASN A 486 19.38 6.04 23.74
C ASN A 486 20.66 6.91 23.73
N LYS A 487 20.55 8.11 23.17
CA LYS A 487 21.67 9.06 23.12
C LYS A 487 22.09 9.51 24.53
N PHE A 488 21.10 9.72 25.40
CA PHE A 488 21.38 10.09 26.81
C PHE A 488 22.09 8.97 27.54
N ASN A 489 21.66 7.73 27.37
CA ASN A 489 22.30 6.57 27.98
C ASN A 489 23.75 6.44 27.51
N ASN A 490 24.02 6.68 26.22
CA ASN A 490 25.37 6.69 25.67
C ASN A 490 26.18 7.86 26.22
N PHE A 491 25.58 9.02 26.39
CA PHE A 491 26.21 10.21 26.99
C PHE A 491 26.67 9.90 28.41
N ILE A 492 25.85 9.23 29.20
CA ILE A 492 26.18 8.86 30.60
C ILE A 492 27.33 7.84 30.62
N LYS A 493 27.31 6.85 29.71
CA LYS A 493 28.38 5.84 29.63
C LYS A 493 29.72 6.43 29.20
N ASN A 494 29.72 7.48 28.39
CA ASN A 494 30.92 8.05 27.78
C ASN A 494 31.52 9.18 28.61
N GLN A 495 31.02 9.43 29.83
CA GLN A 495 31.60 10.45 30.71
C GLN A 495 32.96 9.96 31.27
N ASP A 496 33.84 10.91 31.53
CA ASP A 496 35.21 10.62 32.03
C ASP A 496 35.19 9.90 33.38
N THR A 497 34.18 10.18 34.22
CA THR A 497 33.98 9.48 35.49
C THR A 497 32.74 8.61 35.41
N VAL A 498 32.73 7.50 36.11
CA VAL A 498 31.57 6.61 36.17
C VAL A 498 30.41 7.35 36.87
N ILE A 499 29.30 7.54 36.14
CA ILE A 499 28.11 8.22 36.68
C ILE A 499 27.06 7.16 36.94
N ASP A 500 26.65 7.02 38.18
CA ASP A 500 25.55 6.16 38.59
C ASP A 500 24.38 7.07 38.98
N LEU A 501 23.32 7.07 38.15
CA LEU A 501 22.14 7.87 38.44
C LEU A 501 21.33 7.35 39.61
N GLY A 502 21.56 6.08 39.99
CA GLY A 502 20.88 5.45 41.13
C GLY A 502 19.48 4.95 40.81
N ILE A 503 18.94 5.35 39.69
CA ILE A 503 17.56 4.98 39.23
C ILE A 503 17.58 4.73 37.74
N SER A 504 16.59 3.98 37.28
CA SER A 504 16.27 3.84 35.86
C SER A 504 15.48 5.10 35.44
N PHE A 505 15.97 5.77 34.41
CA PHE A 505 15.42 7.09 34.01
C PHE A 505 15.06 7.09 32.54
N GLN A 506 13.84 7.47 32.24
CA GLN A 506 13.34 7.68 30.86
C GLN A 506 12.68 9.05 30.80
N ILE A 507 12.84 9.72 29.65
CA ILE A 507 12.33 11.04 29.45
C ILE A 507 11.58 11.13 28.12
N TYR A 508 10.54 11.95 28.11
CA TYR A 508 9.82 12.33 26.92
C TYR A 508 9.95 13.83 26.75
N VAL A 509 10.55 14.28 25.62
CA VAL A 509 10.68 15.69 25.30
C VAL A 509 9.58 16.01 24.29
N LEU A 510 8.69 16.93 24.67
CA LEU A 510 7.48 17.23 23.93
C LEU A 510 7.54 18.68 23.45
N GLN A 511 7.13 18.93 22.20
CA GLN A 511 7.09 20.29 21.66
C GLN A 511 5.94 21.06 22.25
N ALA A 512 6.22 22.27 22.68
CA ALA A 512 5.19 23.18 23.20
C ALA A 512 4.17 23.49 22.09
N GLY A 513 2.91 23.51 22.46
CA GLY A 513 1.82 23.83 21.54
C GLY A 513 1.25 22.68 20.76
N ALA A 514 2.00 21.57 20.65
CA ALA A 514 1.49 20.36 19.95
C ALA A 514 0.69 19.48 20.87
N TRP A 515 1.13 19.37 22.12
CA TRP A 515 0.48 18.49 23.11
C TRP A 515 -0.61 19.25 23.85
N PRO A 516 -1.75 18.60 24.11
CA PRO A 516 -2.87 19.24 24.83
C PRO A 516 -2.65 19.19 26.34
N LEU A 517 -1.50 19.66 26.78
CA LEU A 517 -1.14 19.70 28.19
C LEU A 517 -1.55 21.05 28.77
N THR A 518 -2.23 21.01 29.90
CA THR A 518 -2.55 22.22 30.63
C THR A 518 -1.24 22.90 31.01
N GLN A 519 -1.23 24.21 30.96
CA GLN A 519 -0.03 24.95 31.34
C GLN A 519 0.39 24.53 32.75
N ALA A 520 1.71 24.58 32.97
CA ALA A 520 2.29 24.20 34.24
C ALA A 520 1.51 24.83 35.40
N PRO A 521 1.16 24.04 36.40
CA PRO A 521 0.46 24.63 37.55
C PRO A 521 1.28 25.74 38.18
N SER A 522 0.60 26.72 38.69
CA SER A 522 1.22 27.89 39.29
C SER A 522 2.02 27.57 40.57
N SER A 523 1.87 26.34 41.08
CA SER A 523 2.56 25.94 42.32
C SER A 523 3.99 25.50 42.03
N THR A 524 4.88 25.86 42.90
CA THR A 524 6.26 25.42 42.90
C THR A 524 6.32 23.96 43.36
N PHE A 525 7.39 23.27 42.99
CA PHE A 525 7.62 21.89 43.41
C PHE A 525 9.11 21.63 43.47
N ALA A 526 9.55 21.12 44.61
CA ALA A 526 10.95 20.69 44.81
C ALA A 526 11.03 19.19 44.58
N ILE A 527 11.79 18.79 43.57
CA ILE A 527 11.90 17.35 43.22
C ILE A 527 12.64 16.63 44.37
N PRO A 528 12.31 15.34 44.57
CA PRO A 528 13.06 14.57 45.57
C PRO A 528 14.55 14.53 45.22
N GLN A 529 15.39 14.50 46.27
CA GLN A 529 16.84 14.47 46.11
C GLN A 529 17.30 13.29 45.24
N GLU A 530 16.62 12.17 45.31
CA GLU A 530 16.92 10.97 44.52
C GLU A 530 16.79 11.18 43.03
N LEU A 531 16.01 12.16 42.56
CA LEU A 531 15.80 12.47 41.17
C LEU A 531 16.71 13.59 40.65
N GLU A 532 17.31 14.37 41.53
CA GLU A 532 18.08 15.60 41.16
C GLU A 532 19.19 15.30 40.16
N LYS A 533 19.95 14.24 40.40
CA LYS A 533 21.10 13.91 39.54
C LYS A 533 20.68 13.57 38.13
N SER A 534 19.62 12.78 37.97
CA SER A 534 19.08 12.42 36.67
C SER A 534 18.57 13.67 35.89
N VAL A 535 17.86 14.54 36.58
CA VAL A 535 17.34 15.77 36.00
C VAL A 535 18.49 16.68 35.54
N GLN A 536 19.50 16.89 36.43
CA GLN A 536 20.63 17.75 36.12
C GLN A 536 21.45 17.21 34.95
N MET A 537 21.70 15.91 34.92
CA MET A 537 22.49 15.27 33.85
C MET A 537 21.74 15.36 32.52
N PHE A 538 20.41 15.18 32.50
CA PHE A 538 19.64 15.33 31.27
C PHE A 538 19.65 16.79 30.78
N GLU A 539 19.52 17.75 31.67
CA GLU A 539 19.59 19.17 31.31
C GLU A 539 20.93 19.51 30.68
N LEU A 540 22.01 18.98 31.23
CA LEU A 540 23.37 19.18 30.68
C LEU A 540 23.46 18.55 29.28
N PHE A 541 23.04 17.30 29.14
CA PHE A 541 23.04 16.60 27.86
C PHE A 541 22.25 17.37 26.79
N TYR A 542 21.04 17.80 27.15
CA TYR A 542 20.15 18.47 26.20
C TYR A 542 20.70 19.84 25.77
N SER A 543 21.27 20.58 26.70
CA SER A 543 21.87 21.90 26.40
C SER A 543 23.10 21.77 25.49
N GLN A 544 23.87 20.68 25.64
CA GLN A 544 25.04 20.42 24.79
C GLN A 544 24.64 20.02 23.37
N HIS A 545 23.52 19.31 23.19
CA HIS A 545 23.10 18.76 21.90
C HIS A 545 22.13 19.66 21.15
N PHE A 546 21.42 20.55 21.84
CA PHE A 546 20.39 21.40 21.21
C PHE A 546 20.52 22.84 21.75
N SER A 547 21.07 23.71 20.93
CA SER A 547 21.19 25.11 21.30
C SER A 547 19.86 25.86 21.03
N GLY A 548 19.57 26.81 21.87
CA GLY A 548 18.41 27.69 21.71
C GLY A 548 17.08 27.08 22.14
N ARG A 549 17.12 25.91 22.79
CA ARG A 549 15.91 25.24 23.28
C ARG A 549 15.83 25.34 24.80
N LYS A 550 14.63 25.60 25.31
CA LYS A 550 14.37 25.70 26.75
C LYS A 550 13.53 24.49 27.18
N LEU A 551 13.98 23.79 28.23
CA LEU A 551 13.21 22.70 28.82
C LEU A 551 12.37 23.24 29.99
N THR A 552 11.12 22.83 30.02
CA THR A 552 10.23 23.05 31.15
C THR A 552 9.78 21.69 31.66
N TRP A 553 10.09 21.40 32.93
CA TRP A 553 9.73 20.10 33.54
C TRP A 553 8.29 20.11 33.99
N LEU A 554 7.53 19.11 33.53
CA LEU A 554 6.14 18.92 33.92
C LEU A 554 6.04 17.80 34.95
N HIS A 555 6.52 18.07 36.15
CA HIS A 555 6.63 17.08 37.22
C HIS A 555 5.28 16.48 37.60
N TYR A 556 4.20 17.26 37.46
CA TYR A 556 2.85 16.77 37.79
C TYR A 556 2.39 15.62 36.85
N LEU A 557 3.04 15.46 35.70
CA LEU A 557 2.74 14.38 34.75
C LEU A 557 3.73 13.21 34.86
N CYS A 558 4.80 13.37 35.59
CA CYS A 558 5.85 12.34 35.70
C CYS A 558 5.39 11.25 36.66
N THR A 559 5.81 10.03 36.36
CA THR A 559 5.50 8.86 37.17
C THR A 559 6.78 8.07 37.46
N GLY A 560 6.69 7.23 38.47
CA GLY A 560 7.82 6.36 38.84
C GLY A 560 7.34 5.17 39.63
N GLU A 561 8.28 4.26 39.90
CA GLU A 561 8.02 3.09 40.71
C GLU A 561 8.77 3.26 42.07
N VAL A 562 8.02 3.07 43.14
CA VAL A 562 8.57 3.10 44.51
C VAL A 562 8.46 1.70 45.07
N LYS A 563 9.61 1.15 45.50
CA LYS A 563 9.68 -0.17 46.12
C LYS A 563 9.48 -0.03 47.62
N MET A 564 8.53 -0.80 48.15
CA MET A 564 8.14 -0.71 49.55
C MET A 564 8.96 -1.76 50.35
N ASN A 565 10.18 -1.40 50.73
CA ASN A 565 11.12 -2.34 51.37
C ASN A 565 10.85 -2.58 52.84
N TYR A 566 9.95 -1.83 53.45
CA TYR A 566 9.63 -1.90 54.89
C TYR A 566 8.57 -2.96 55.21
N LEU A 567 8.02 -3.63 54.21
CA LEU A 567 7.02 -4.68 54.36
C LEU A 567 7.61 -6.06 54.09
N GLY A 568 6.94 -7.10 54.55
CA GLY A 568 7.35 -8.48 54.37
C GLY A 568 7.33 -8.93 52.92
N LYS A 569 6.38 -8.43 52.12
CA LYS A 569 6.28 -8.72 50.70
C LYS A 569 6.93 -7.60 49.87
N PRO A 570 7.53 -7.92 48.72
CA PRO A 570 8.19 -6.91 47.88
C PRO A 570 7.19 -6.14 47.02
N TYR A 571 6.40 -5.27 47.61
CA TYR A 571 5.45 -4.43 46.90
C TYR A 571 6.17 -3.34 46.12
N VAL A 572 5.68 -3.09 44.88
CA VAL A 572 6.15 -1.99 44.06
C VAL A 572 4.92 -1.16 43.66
N ALA A 573 4.94 0.11 44.04
CA ALA A 573 3.85 1.03 43.74
C ALA A 573 4.22 1.94 42.57
N MET A 574 3.37 2.02 41.55
CA MET A 574 3.50 3.02 40.50
C MET A 574 2.79 4.29 40.96
N VAL A 575 3.55 5.37 41.08
CA VAL A 575 3.10 6.62 41.70
C VAL A 575 3.44 7.81 40.81
N THR A 576 2.74 8.91 41.01
CA THR A 576 3.13 10.21 40.43
C THR A 576 4.35 10.75 41.17
N THR A 577 5.05 11.70 40.54
CA THR A 577 6.20 12.35 41.16
C THR A 577 5.80 13.06 42.46
N TYR A 578 4.62 13.65 42.50
CA TYR A 578 4.09 14.30 43.72
C TYR A 578 3.91 13.28 44.86
N GLN A 579 3.29 12.14 44.54
CA GLN A 579 3.12 11.06 45.52
C GLN A 579 4.47 10.50 45.98
N MET A 580 5.43 10.38 45.05
CA MET A 580 6.79 9.93 45.34
C MET A 580 7.47 10.86 46.32
N ALA A 581 7.34 12.18 46.14
CA ALA A 581 7.95 13.16 47.03
C ALA A 581 7.42 13.04 48.44
N VAL A 582 6.12 12.80 48.60
CA VAL A 582 5.49 12.61 49.90
C VAL A 582 6.03 11.31 50.55
N LEU A 583 6.01 10.21 49.78
CA LEU A 583 6.42 8.89 50.27
C LEU A 583 7.89 8.86 50.70
N LEU A 584 8.77 9.53 49.90
CA LEU A 584 10.21 9.53 50.18
C LEU A 584 10.55 10.34 51.46
N ALA A 585 9.68 11.25 51.85
CA ALA A 585 9.87 11.99 53.11
C ALA A 585 9.88 11.06 54.33
N PHE A 586 9.22 9.89 54.23
CA PHE A 586 9.17 8.90 55.30
C PHE A 586 10.49 8.13 55.44
N ASN A 587 11.43 8.26 54.53
CA ASN A 587 12.75 7.66 54.68
C ASN A 587 13.56 8.31 55.81
N ASN A 588 13.24 9.57 56.14
CA ASN A 588 13.99 10.35 57.14
C ASN A 588 13.31 10.35 58.53
N SER A 589 12.04 9.96 58.60
CA SER A 589 11.27 10.02 59.86
C SER A 589 10.08 9.09 59.79
N GLU A 590 9.75 8.44 60.88
CA GLU A 590 8.60 7.51 61.00
C GLU A 590 7.28 8.26 60.96
N THR A 591 7.25 9.49 61.48
CA THR A 591 6.07 10.36 61.49
C THR A 591 6.46 11.67 60.84
N VAL A 592 5.66 12.11 59.87
CA VAL A 592 5.90 13.35 59.14
C VAL A 592 4.64 14.21 59.24
N SER A 593 4.83 15.49 59.62
CA SER A 593 3.74 16.44 59.72
C SER A 593 3.42 17.02 58.36
N TYR A 594 2.19 17.57 58.24
CA TYR A 594 1.77 18.27 57.04
C TYR A 594 2.75 19.41 56.68
N LYS A 595 3.18 20.17 57.70
CA LYS A 595 4.09 21.29 57.55
C LYS A 595 5.45 20.84 57.01
N GLU A 596 5.97 19.70 57.52
CA GLU A 596 7.22 19.12 57.04
C GLU A 596 7.12 18.71 55.60
N LEU A 597 5.98 18.12 55.20
CA LEU A 597 5.74 17.72 53.81
C LEU A 597 5.66 18.96 52.89
N GLN A 598 4.97 20.01 53.37
CA GLN A 598 4.85 21.27 52.59
C GLN A 598 6.22 21.92 52.39
N ASP A 599 7.05 21.95 53.43
CA ASP A 599 8.38 22.52 53.38
C ASP A 599 9.31 21.73 52.44
N SER A 600 9.25 20.40 52.49
CA SER A 600 10.15 19.54 51.72
C SER A 600 9.74 19.44 50.26
N THR A 601 8.43 19.47 49.95
CA THR A 601 7.93 19.33 48.58
C THR A 601 7.70 20.67 47.90
N GLN A 602 7.53 21.74 48.67
CA GLN A 602 7.20 23.09 48.15
C GLN A 602 5.88 23.16 47.39
N MET A 603 4.99 22.15 47.57
CA MET A 603 3.69 22.14 46.94
C MET A 603 2.74 23.10 47.64
N ASN A 604 1.79 23.65 46.89
CA ASN A 604 0.73 24.47 47.51
C ASN A 604 -0.21 23.58 48.28
N GLU A 605 -1.01 24.22 49.13
CA GLU A 605 -1.94 23.51 50.05
C GLU A 605 -2.90 22.59 49.31
N LYS A 606 -3.46 23.04 48.19
CA LYS A 606 -4.42 22.27 47.39
C LYS A 606 -3.78 20.99 46.82
N GLU A 607 -2.62 21.11 46.20
CA GLU A 607 -1.94 19.98 45.57
C GLU A 607 -1.43 18.99 46.64
N LEU A 608 -0.86 19.48 47.71
CA LEU A 608 -0.33 18.64 48.79
C LEU A 608 -1.47 17.87 49.48
N THR A 609 -2.60 18.51 49.79
CA THR A 609 -3.75 17.86 50.41
C THR A 609 -4.30 16.78 49.49
N LYS A 610 -4.41 17.08 48.20
CA LYS A 610 -4.90 16.11 47.19
C LYS A 610 -3.97 14.89 47.13
N THR A 611 -2.68 15.13 47.09
CA THR A 611 -1.66 14.07 47.01
C THR A 611 -1.69 13.19 48.25
N ILE A 612 -1.72 13.79 49.44
CA ILE A 612 -1.80 13.04 50.72
C ILE A 612 -3.09 12.21 50.78
N LYS A 613 -4.22 12.81 50.38
CA LYS A 613 -5.51 12.11 50.40
C LYS A 613 -5.48 10.88 49.47
N SER A 614 -4.84 10.98 48.31
CA SER A 614 -4.71 9.83 47.39
C SER A 614 -3.93 8.67 48.01
N LEU A 615 -2.94 8.97 48.83
CA LEU A 615 -2.15 7.95 49.51
C LEU A 615 -2.91 7.37 50.72
N LEU A 616 -3.70 8.18 51.41
CA LEU A 616 -4.56 7.73 52.48
C LEU A 616 -5.67 6.80 51.98
N ASP A 617 -6.23 7.12 50.81
CA ASP A 617 -7.33 6.35 50.23
C ASP A 617 -6.90 4.92 49.89
N VAL A 618 -5.63 4.73 49.44
CA VAL A 618 -5.08 3.39 49.14
C VAL A 618 -4.44 2.75 50.38
N LYS A 619 -4.44 3.44 51.50
CA LYS A 619 -3.96 2.94 52.81
C LYS A 619 -2.43 2.68 52.82
N MET A 620 -1.68 3.40 52.04
CA MET A 620 -0.21 3.35 52.08
C MET A 620 0.32 4.12 53.32
N ILE A 621 -0.38 5.19 53.67
CA ILE A 621 -0.05 5.99 54.86
C ILE A 621 -1.27 6.09 55.77
N ASN A 622 -1.07 6.39 57.03
CA ASN A 622 -2.12 6.58 58.07
C ASN A 622 -2.11 8.03 58.52
N HIS A 623 -3.30 8.56 58.73
CA HIS A 623 -3.49 9.83 59.39
C HIS A 623 -3.48 9.58 60.90
N ASP A 624 -2.67 10.31 61.62
CA ASP A 624 -2.46 10.07 63.06
C ASP A 624 -3.58 10.67 63.91
N SER A 625 -4.59 11.29 63.31
CA SER A 625 -5.77 11.87 63.93
C SER A 625 -7.04 11.11 63.54
N GLU A 626 -8.03 11.09 64.40
CA GLU A 626 -9.32 10.52 64.09
C GLU A 626 -10.16 11.40 63.13
N LYS A 627 -9.74 12.66 62.95
CA LYS A 627 -10.37 13.56 62.02
C LYS A 627 -10.13 13.10 60.57
N GLU A 628 -11.18 13.13 59.75
CA GLU A 628 -11.06 12.79 58.32
C GLU A 628 -10.41 13.91 57.53
N ASP A 629 -10.57 15.16 57.99
CA ASP A 629 -10.04 16.32 57.26
C ASP A 629 -8.55 16.52 57.55
N ILE A 630 -7.78 16.82 56.51
CA ILE A 630 -6.38 17.12 56.60
C ILE A 630 -6.22 18.62 56.85
N ASP A 631 -5.47 18.99 57.87
CA ASP A 631 -5.18 20.41 58.20
C ASP A 631 -3.69 20.59 58.49
N ALA A 632 -3.30 21.80 58.84
CA ALA A 632 -1.90 22.17 59.08
C ALA A 632 -1.32 21.47 60.30
N GLU A 633 -2.18 20.96 61.16
CA GLU A 633 -1.78 20.24 62.39
C GLU A 633 -1.67 18.73 62.17
N SER A 634 -2.05 18.23 61.00
CA SER A 634 -2.06 16.79 60.70
C SER A 634 -0.65 16.20 60.65
N SER A 635 -0.56 14.93 61.11
CA SER A 635 0.66 14.14 60.99
C SER A 635 0.32 12.79 60.41
N PHE A 636 1.31 12.19 59.69
CA PHE A 636 1.10 10.97 58.91
C PHE A 636 2.23 9.99 59.20
N SER A 637 1.97 8.71 59.06
CA SER A 637 2.93 7.63 59.22
C SER A 637 2.68 6.56 58.16
N LEU A 638 3.73 5.78 57.84
CA LEU A 638 3.59 4.65 56.93
C LEU A 638 2.72 3.58 57.55
N ASN A 639 1.85 2.96 56.72
CA ASN A 639 1.00 1.85 57.16
C ASN A 639 1.84 0.57 57.11
N MET A 640 2.29 0.12 58.27
CA MET A 640 3.10 -1.10 58.41
C MET A 640 2.28 -2.38 58.17
N ASN A 641 0.95 -2.26 58.13
CA ASN A 641 0.02 -3.36 57.88
C ASN A 641 -0.52 -3.34 56.46
N PHE A 642 0.05 -2.57 55.56
CA PHE A 642 -0.39 -2.47 54.16
C PHE A 642 -0.35 -3.84 53.49
N SER A 643 -1.41 -4.16 52.75
CA SER A 643 -1.48 -5.37 51.93
C SER A 643 -2.25 -5.08 50.65
N SER A 644 -1.89 -5.77 49.61
CA SER A 644 -2.56 -5.67 48.29
C SER A 644 -2.57 -7.06 47.66
N LYS A 645 -3.58 -7.33 46.85
CA LYS A 645 -3.69 -8.60 46.12
C LYS A 645 -2.54 -8.78 45.14
N ARG A 646 -2.02 -7.68 44.57
CA ARG A 646 -0.90 -7.68 43.62
C ARG A 646 0.31 -7.05 44.26
N THR A 647 1.48 -7.65 44.02
CA THR A 647 2.75 -7.09 44.50
C THR A 647 3.14 -5.86 43.70
N LYS A 648 2.67 -5.74 42.45
CA LYS A 648 2.89 -4.56 41.64
C LYS A 648 1.52 -3.92 41.37
N PHE A 649 1.35 -2.67 41.76
CA PHE A 649 0.07 -1.98 41.66
C PHE A 649 0.27 -0.51 41.33
N LYS A 650 -0.75 0.09 40.74
CA LYS A 650 -0.78 1.52 40.39
C LYS A 650 -1.76 2.23 41.32
N ILE A 651 -1.33 3.35 41.87
CA ILE A 651 -2.21 4.22 42.64
C ILE A 651 -3.02 5.05 41.67
N THR A 652 -4.31 4.77 41.56
CA THR A 652 -5.19 5.55 40.73
C THR A 652 -5.53 6.84 41.46
N THR A 653 -5.05 7.96 40.94
CA THR A 653 -5.63 9.24 41.33
C THR A 653 -7.06 9.22 40.79
N SER A 654 -8.02 9.63 41.61
CA SER A 654 -9.37 9.82 41.15
C SER A 654 -9.32 10.67 39.87
N MET A 655 -9.77 10.09 38.75
CA MET A 655 -9.89 10.84 37.50
C MET A 655 -10.80 12.05 37.81
N GLN A 656 -10.18 13.21 37.86
CA GLN A 656 -10.94 14.43 37.93
C GLN A 656 -11.75 14.56 36.64
N LYS A 657 -13.05 14.57 36.75
CA LYS A 657 -13.93 15.05 35.69
C LYS A 657 -13.44 16.46 35.38
N ASP A 658 -13.30 16.77 34.10
CA ASP A 658 -12.89 18.10 33.66
C ASP A 658 -13.67 19.15 34.44
N THR A 659 -12.95 20.07 35.04
CA THR A 659 -13.58 21.18 35.76
C THR A 659 -14.37 22.03 34.76
N PRO A 660 -15.42 22.75 35.20
CA PRO A 660 -16.12 23.68 34.33
C PRO A 660 -15.19 24.67 33.65
N GLN A 661 -14.10 25.08 34.33
CA GLN A 661 -13.09 25.96 33.74
C GLN A 661 -12.34 25.31 32.58
N GLU A 662 -11.97 24.03 32.71
CA GLU A 662 -11.29 23.29 31.66
C GLU A 662 -12.21 23.11 30.44
N MET A 663 -13.49 22.80 30.67
CA MET A 663 -14.49 22.69 29.62
C MET A 663 -14.67 24.03 28.89
N GLU A 664 -14.70 25.14 29.62
CA GLU A 664 -14.81 26.48 29.07
C GLU A 664 -13.56 26.81 28.20
N GLN A 665 -12.36 26.47 28.67
CA GLN A 665 -11.13 26.66 27.92
C GLN A 665 -11.13 25.88 26.62
N THR A 666 -11.63 24.64 26.65
CA THR A 666 -11.72 23.78 25.46
C THR A 666 -12.68 24.39 24.45
N ARG A 667 -13.86 24.87 24.91
CA ARG A 667 -14.85 25.52 24.06
C ARG A 667 -14.27 26.79 23.41
N SER A 668 -13.54 27.57 24.21
CA SER A 668 -12.91 28.79 23.74
C SER A 668 -11.86 28.51 22.67
N ALA A 669 -11.04 27.46 22.87
CA ALA A 669 -10.03 27.05 21.90
C ALA A 669 -10.68 26.55 20.61
N VAL A 670 -11.78 25.79 20.71
CA VAL A 670 -12.55 25.29 19.56
C VAL A 670 -13.10 26.49 18.76
N ASP A 671 -13.72 27.44 19.47
CA ASP A 671 -14.28 28.63 18.81
C ASP A 671 -13.20 29.45 18.11
N GLU A 672 -12.01 29.60 18.71
CA GLU A 672 -10.91 30.33 18.10
C GLU A 672 -10.41 29.62 16.82
N ASP A 673 -10.28 28.28 16.88
CA ASP A 673 -9.89 27.50 15.71
C ASP A 673 -10.92 27.63 14.59
N ARG A 674 -12.20 27.58 14.94
CA ARG A 674 -13.30 27.73 13.98
C ARG A 674 -13.28 29.11 13.34
N LYS A 675 -13.04 30.16 14.15
CA LYS A 675 -12.94 31.53 13.66
C LYS A 675 -11.78 31.65 12.68
N MET A 676 -10.61 31.09 13.00
CA MET A 676 -9.45 31.13 12.12
C MET A 676 -9.73 30.42 10.80
N TYR A 677 -10.38 29.25 10.87
CA TYR A 677 -10.77 28.51 9.66
C TYR A 677 -11.73 29.33 8.80
N LEU A 678 -12.75 29.96 9.41
CA LEU A 678 -13.72 30.77 8.68
C LEU A 678 -13.09 31.99 8.06
N GLN A 679 -12.17 32.64 8.78
CA GLN A 679 -11.44 33.80 8.24
C GLN A 679 -10.64 33.39 7.01
N ALA A 680 -9.92 32.27 7.07
CA ALA A 680 -9.15 31.76 5.93
C ALA A 680 -10.06 31.42 4.75
N ALA A 681 -11.22 30.80 5.03
CA ALA A 681 -12.18 30.44 3.99
C ALA A 681 -12.76 31.68 3.32
N ILE A 682 -13.12 32.70 4.10
CA ILE A 682 -13.66 33.97 3.58
C ILE A 682 -12.62 34.65 2.69
N VAL A 683 -11.37 34.74 3.13
CA VAL A 683 -10.30 35.37 2.36
C VAL A 683 -10.10 34.60 1.03
N ARG A 684 -10.09 33.26 1.09
CA ARG A 684 -9.92 32.43 -0.11
C ARG A 684 -11.05 32.67 -1.11
N ILE A 685 -12.30 32.70 -0.64
CA ILE A 685 -13.47 32.94 -1.48
C ILE A 685 -13.41 34.35 -2.10
N MET A 686 -13.14 35.34 -1.30
CA MET A 686 -13.08 36.74 -1.76
C MET A 686 -11.93 36.98 -2.72
N LYS A 687 -10.79 36.31 -2.49
CA LYS A 687 -9.64 36.41 -3.40
C LYS A 687 -9.99 35.85 -4.77
N ALA A 688 -10.76 34.76 -4.81
CA ALA A 688 -11.18 34.13 -6.06
C ALA A 688 -12.29 34.92 -6.78
N ARG A 689 -13.27 35.42 -6.00
CA ARG A 689 -14.46 36.08 -6.57
C ARG A 689 -14.31 37.59 -6.76
N LYS A 690 -13.44 38.18 -5.99
CA LYS A 690 -13.15 39.64 -5.96
C LYS A 690 -14.27 40.50 -5.35
N VAL A 691 -15.51 40.31 -5.78
CA VAL A 691 -16.67 41.07 -5.27
C VAL A 691 -17.81 40.07 -5.05
N LEU A 692 -18.43 40.09 -3.88
CA LEU A 692 -19.59 39.24 -3.55
C LEU A 692 -20.55 39.98 -2.64
N ARG A 693 -21.83 39.70 -2.82
CA ARG A 693 -22.89 40.13 -1.92
C ARG A 693 -22.85 39.30 -0.63
N HIS A 694 -23.33 39.92 0.47
CA HIS A 694 -23.34 39.31 1.80
C HIS A 694 -23.93 37.89 1.81
N ASN A 695 -25.15 37.76 1.26
CA ASN A 695 -25.83 36.45 1.27
C ASN A 695 -25.09 35.38 0.45
N ALA A 696 -24.52 35.78 -0.69
CA ALA A 696 -23.75 34.89 -1.54
C ALA A 696 -22.49 34.41 -0.84
N LEU A 697 -21.81 35.33 -0.14
CA LEU A 697 -20.61 35.00 0.63
C LEU A 697 -20.95 34.04 1.76
N ILE A 698 -22.02 34.30 2.51
CA ILE A 698 -22.44 33.44 3.63
C ILE A 698 -22.76 32.03 3.12
N GLN A 699 -23.50 31.92 2.01
CA GLN A 699 -23.85 30.60 1.43
C GLN A 699 -22.61 29.83 0.99
N GLU A 700 -21.66 30.50 0.37
CA GLU A 700 -20.43 29.86 -0.09
C GLU A 700 -19.56 29.40 1.10
N VAL A 701 -19.48 30.22 2.16
CA VAL A 701 -18.75 29.86 3.39
C VAL A 701 -19.39 28.61 4.01
N ILE A 702 -20.72 28.60 4.15
CA ILE A 702 -21.45 27.46 4.71
C ILE A 702 -21.17 26.20 3.86
N SER A 703 -21.26 26.33 2.55
CA SER A 703 -21.04 25.21 1.62
C SER A 703 -19.64 24.62 1.77
N GLN A 704 -18.61 25.47 1.84
CA GLN A 704 -17.22 25.01 1.97
C GLN A 704 -16.92 24.46 3.36
N SER A 705 -17.64 24.89 4.39
CA SER A 705 -17.39 24.48 5.77
C SER A 705 -18.16 23.22 6.18
N ARG A 706 -19.11 22.74 5.39
CA ARG A 706 -19.96 21.60 5.72
C ARG A 706 -19.18 20.34 6.07
N ALA A 707 -18.03 20.13 5.40
CA ALA A 707 -17.21 18.95 5.62
C ALA A 707 -16.54 18.95 7.00
N ARG A 708 -16.41 20.11 7.63
CA ARG A 708 -15.72 20.26 8.93
C ARG A 708 -16.68 20.56 10.07
N PHE A 709 -17.53 21.55 9.89
CA PHE A 709 -18.54 21.92 10.89
C PHE A 709 -19.58 22.84 10.23
N ASN A 710 -20.71 23.00 10.92
CA ASN A 710 -21.76 23.93 10.48
C ASN A 710 -21.61 25.25 11.23
N PRO A 711 -21.08 26.29 10.58
CA PRO A 711 -20.94 27.57 11.25
C PRO A 711 -22.28 28.28 11.38
N SER A 712 -22.46 28.99 12.49
CA SER A 712 -23.62 29.88 12.66
C SER A 712 -23.42 31.13 11.82
N ILE A 713 -24.53 31.69 11.36
CA ILE A 713 -24.47 32.95 10.57
C ILE A 713 -23.83 34.05 11.38
N SER A 714 -24.12 34.13 12.70
CA SER A 714 -23.53 35.16 13.57
C SER A 714 -22.00 35.01 13.66
N MET A 715 -21.48 33.78 13.69
CA MET A 715 -20.03 33.52 13.71
C MET A 715 -19.39 34.01 12.42
N ILE A 716 -20.02 33.67 11.25
CA ILE A 716 -19.53 34.15 9.93
C ILE A 716 -19.53 35.69 9.88
N LYS A 717 -20.58 36.33 10.35
CA LYS A 717 -20.67 37.77 10.38
C LYS A 717 -19.54 38.40 11.20
N LYS A 718 -19.26 37.84 12.40
CA LYS A 718 -18.15 38.31 13.24
C LYS A 718 -16.82 38.16 12.53
N CYS A 719 -16.60 37.05 11.82
CA CYS A 719 -15.37 36.83 11.06
C CYS A 719 -15.22 37.87 9.92
N ILE A 720 -16.34 38.18 9.24
CA ILE A 720 -16.34 39.21 8.19
C ILE A 720 -15.93 40.57 8.78
N GLU A 721 -16.50 40.94 9.92
CA GLU A 721 -16.17 42.23 10.57
C GLU A 721 -14.69 42.30 10.97
N VAL A 722 -14.15 41.19 11.51
CA VAL A 722 -12.73 41.07 11.86
C VAL A 722 -11.86 41.29 10.62
N LEU A 723 -12.23 40.70 9.49
CA LEU A 723 -11.48 40.81 8.24
C LEU A 723 -11.58 42.21 7.64
N ILE A 724 -12.71 42.92 7.83
CA ILE A 724 -12.87 44.30 7.44
C ILE A 724 -11.92 45.16 8.29
N ASP A 725 -11.90 44.94 9.60
CA ASP A 725 -11.00 45.68 10.52
C ASP A 725 -9.53 45.43 10.18
N LYS A 726 -9.18 44.24 9.75
CA LYS A 726 -7.82 43.86 9.35
C LYS A 726 -7.49 44.30 7.91
N GLN A 727 -8.45 44.85 7.19
CA GLN A 727 -8.28 45.39 5.83
C GLN A 727 -7.99 44.33 4.77
N TYR A 728 -8.45 43.12 4.97
CA TYR A 728 -8.41 42.08 3.93
C TYR A 728 -9.56 42.22 2.95
N ILE A 729 -10.71 42.66 3.44
CA ILE A 729 -11.89 42.96 2.62
C ILE A 729 -12.45 44.32 3.04
N GLU A 730 -13.31 44.88 2.19
CA GLU A 730 -13.97 46.12 2.51
C GLU A 730 -15.40 46.14 2.01
N ARG A 731 -16.26 46.90 2.63
CA ARG A 731 -17.63 47.12 2.15
C ARG A 731 -17.60 47.97 0.89
N SER A 732 -18.39 47.57 -0.10
CA SER A 732 -18.47 48.34 -1.35
C SER A 732 -19.08 49.72 -1.11
N GLN A 733 -18.56 50.74 -1.78
CA GLN A 733 -19.13 52.08 -1.75
C GLN A 733 -20.50 52.11 -2.43
N ALA A 734 -20.73 51.20 -3.40
CA ALA A 734 -21.99 51.14 -4.13
C ALA A 734 -23.13 50.52 -3.33
N SER A 735 -22.81 49.61 -2.38
CA SER A 735 -23.82 48.93 -1.58
C SER A 735 -23.21 48.41 -0.29
N ALA A 736 -23.89 48.63 0.83
CA ALA A 736 -23.46 48.14 2.14
C ALA A 736 -23.54 46.60 2.25
N ASP A 737 -24.30 45.97 1.40
CA ASP A 737 -24.49 44.50 1.36
C ASP A 737 -23.45 43.78 0.49
N GLU A 738 -22.46 44.51 -0.03
CA GLU A 738 -21.47 43.94 -0.96
C GLU A 738 -20.08 44.16 -0.42
N TYR A 739 -19.23 43.14 -0.59
CA TYR A 739 -17.83 43.17 -0.13
C TYR A 739 -16.89 43.06 -1.32
N SER A 740 -15.74 43.71 -1.21
CA SER A 740 -14.65 43.67 -2.20
C SER A 740 -13.37 43.15 -1.54
N TYR A 741 -12.58 42.35 -2.28
CA TYR A 741 -11.26 41.92 -1.83
C TYR A 741 -10.27 43.08 -1.96
N VAL A 742 -9.49 43.33 -0.92
CA VAL A 742 -8.60 44.48 -0.88
C VAL A 742 -7.17 44.13 -1.33
N ALA A 743 -6.61 42.97 -0.88
CA ALA A 743 -5.20 42.66 -1.13
C ALA A 743 -5.00 41.40 -1.96
#